data_17c89b6605da4417997c6dba8db89d9e
#
_entry.id   17c89b6605da4417997c6dba8db89d9e
#
_cell.length_a   1.000
_cell.length_b   1.000
_cell.length_c   1.000
_cell.angle_alpha   90.00
_cell.angle_beta   90.00
_cell.angle_gamma   90.00
#
_symmetry.space_group_name_H-M   'P 1'
#
loop_
_entity.id
_entity.type
_entity.pdbx_description
1 polymer ?
#
loop_
_entity_poly.entity_id
_entity_poly.type
_entity_poly.pdbx_seq_one_letter_code
_entity_poly.pdbx_strand_id
1 'polypeptide(L)'
;MGCCGIINEEPALHKLSINSDLENSLVSIKNKDKKGFGFLCKIPFTGAKPILPVLIASLDLIEKNEHEPLQKVVFILNDCSYTINIDNDRKTYIEENLYKIIMIEIKDDDNLKINSFFEFEEYNNLTNEKIFKNGSVGLIKHKNKGNGLEQVKCNIKQITENGYDIEYEYKINKNEELIGNPIVNLNNNKIIGIQKSLGKGILLLNPVTEFNENNMKKELEANNLFQKLKTVKTLKSTIHLKADNFKNEILLSYMVPKQAEIPFIKIFGEEFVKNNKDKCKLLLIDTEEENEINHELCAFLDLDVIDEVSHGKSSLWICLIPNEDLTDLSFMFDKCATLISVEGLNSINTEKVTSMKSMFNLCVMLQEVNVSKMNTVELTDVSQMFRKCAFLNYLNFSGWNTSKITTTKGMFEFCEALEEIDGLDDWDVSNLKDASFMFNYCKNLKEIRYLDNWNTRNLTTISNMFKGLESMPIPPNISKWNTENIVDMTLAFAFCSSLNYLPDISNWNTKNVEAIPLIFCKCNLLKSLPDISKWNTSKIKDFSHIFGECYSLLSVPDISKWDTSNATKLRGIFHQCYSLKSVPDISKWNVSKAQDISGIFNHCRVLTSIPDISKWDISNVNLMNDLFSNNRTIISLPDISNWNTKNVTNIKEIFLSCTSLQSLPDISKWDISNVDSLEKVFACCTNLISIPDISKWNISKVKSMAFLFYGCNKITEVPEGLSNWDTSNIENMESLFDECFALKQIPDISNWDTSNVKYMNLIFNSCWAINSLPDLSKWNVSNVISMKGMFRECKLIEVLPDLSKWNTENVEDISYMFQGCEKLKKMPPIKKWNFNYFVNDLNVFDKCNFLSEDE
;
A
#
# COMPACT_ATOMS: atom_id res chain seq x y z
N MET A 1 -1.96 -7.91 -2.90
CA MET A 1 -1.34 -9.19 -3.33
C MET A 1 -1.41 -10.16 -2.17
N GLY A 2 -2.38 -11.02 -2.15
CA GLY A 2 -2.56 -11.98 -1.06
C GLY A 2 -2.00 -13.33 -1.46
N CYS A 3 -0.99 -13.79 -0.76
CA CYS A 3 -0.64 -15.20 -0.66
C CYS A 3 -0.50 -15.53 0.82
N CYS A 4 -1.62 -15.83 1.50
CA CYS A 4 -1.59 -16.52 2.78
C CYS A 4 -2.03 -17.96 2.53
N GLY A 5 -1.06 -18.86 2.44
CA GLY A 5 -1.32 -20.30 2.65
C GLY A 5 -1.58 -20.52 4.13
N ILE A 6 -2.76 -21.02 4.48
CA ILE A 6 -3.12 -21.40 5.84
C ILE A 6 -2.37 -22.68 6.16
N ILE A 7 -1.41 -22.60 7.07
CA ILE A 7 -0.89 -23.77 7.77
C ILE A 7 -1.58 -23.76 9.14
N ASN A 8 -2.50 -24.70 9.32
CA ASN A 8 -3.09 -25.03 10.62
C ASN A 8 -2.07 -25.83 11.43
N GLU A 9 -1.22 -25.12 12.17
CA GLU A 9 -0.56 -25.67 13.35
C GLU A 9 -0.86 -24.73 14.51
N GLU A 10 -1.33 -25.27 15.63
CA GLU A 10 -1.49 -24.53 16.86
C GLU A 10 -0.14 -23.90 17.25
N PRO A 11 -0.06 -22.58 17.43
CA PRO A 11 1.19 -21.95 17.81
C PRO A 11 1.55 -22.37 19.26
N ALA A 12 2.49 -23.29 19.38
CA ALA A 12 3.13 -23.57 20.66
C ALA A 12 3.74 -22.27 21.19
N LEU A 13 3.43 -21.89 22.43
CA LEU A 13 4.09 -20.85 23.18
C LEU A 13 5.55 -21.25 23.39
N HIS A 14 6.42 -20.94 22.45
CA HIS A 14 7.85 -21.04 22.68
C HIS A 14 8.29 -19.83 23.50
N LYS A 15 8.69 -20.05 24.75
CA LYS A 15 9.51 -19.10 25.52
C LYS A 15 10.87 -19.02 24.85
N LEU A 16 11.01 -18.10 23.89
CA LEU A 16 12.31 -17.71 23.40
C LEU A 16 13.00 -16.87 24.49
N SER A 17 14.25 -17.13 24.78
CA SER A 17 15.06 -16.30 25.67
C SER A 17 15.29 -14.96 24.99
N ILE A 18 14.79 -13.89 25.57
CA ILE A 18 15.07 -12.52 25.13
C ILE A 18 16.50 -12.21 25.59
N ASN A 19 17.30 -11.64 24.72
CA ASN A 19 18.62 -11.14 25.08
C ASN A 19 18.48 -10.01 26.11
N SER A 20 19.29 -10.01 27.17
CA SER A 20 19.30 -8.99 28.24
C SER A 20 19.40 -7.56 27.72
N ASP A 21 19.97 -7.39 26.53
CA ASP A 21 20.14 -6.08 25.89
C ASP A 21 18.82 -5.46 25.42
N LEU A 22 17.80 -6.26 25.09
CA LEU A 22 16.49 -5.77 24.68
C LEU A 22 15.67 -5.26 25.87
N GLU A 23 15.85 -5.83 27.07
CA GLU A 23 15.11 -5.39 28.28
C GLU A 23 15.41 -3.94 28.65
N ASN A 24 16.66 -3.49 28.43
CA ASN A 24 17.08 -2.12 28.74
C ASN A 24 16.68 -1.07 27.70
N SER A 25 16.08 -1.47 26.61
CA SER A 25 15.72 -0.56 25.51
C SER A 25 14.22 -0.23 25.47
N LEU A 26 13.39 -0.96 26.20
CA LEU A 26 11.95 -0.71 26.26
C LEU A 26 11.62 0.19 27.46
N VAL A 27 10.88 1.29 27.21
CA VAL A 27 10.49 2.25 28.23
C VAL A 27 8.97 2.30 28.36
N SER A 28 8.49 2.42 29.60
CA SER A 28 7.07 2.64 29.87
C SER A 28 6.76 4.14 29.87
N ILE A 29 5.79 4.57 29.09
CA ILE A 29 5.33 5.95 29.03
C ILE A 29 3.98 6.04 29.73
N LYS A 30 3.87 6.98 30.66
CA LYS A 30 2.65 7.25 31.40
C LYS A 30 2.27 8.71 31.22
N ASN A 31 1.08 8.97 30.70
CA ASN A 31 0.54 10.32 30.60
C ASN A 31 -0.92 10.29 31.06
N LYS A 32 -1.22 10.98 32.18
CA LYS A 32 -2.54 11.02 32.85
C LYS A 32 -3.22 9.63 32.84
N ASP A 33 -4.21 9.40 31.98
CA ASP A 33 -5.00 8.18 31.92
C ASP A 33 -4.51 7.17 30.88
N LYS A 34 -3.50 7.53 30.08
CA LYS A 34 -2.93 6.66 29.04
C LYS A 34 -1.61 6.05 29.50
N LYS A 35 -1.48 4.74 29.29
CA LYS A 35 -0.24 4.00 29.51
C LYS A 35 0.15 3.28 28.24
N GLY A 36 1.41 3.30 27.90
CA GLY A 36 1.95 2.58 26.75
C GLY A 36 3.45 2.48 26.83
N PHE A 37 4.08 2.10 25.73
CA PHE A 37 5.50 1.91 25.64
C PHE A 37 6.10 2.75 24.53
N GLY A 38 7.29 3.28 24.78
CA GLY A 38 8.23 3.71 23.78
C GLY A 38 9.45 2.82 23.82
N PHE A 39 10.38 3.02 22.93
CA PHE A 39 11.64 2.30 22.93
C PHE A 39 12.78 3.20 22.52
N LEU A 40 13.94 2.89 23.10
CA LEU A 40 15.18 3.58 22.83
C LEU A 40 15.88 2.89 21.67
N CYS A 41 16.26 3.63 20.67
CA CYS A 41 17.03 3.10 19.56
C CYS A 41 18.09 4.07 19.10
N LYS A 42 19.09 3.55 18.41
CA LYS A 42 20.06 4.34 17.65
C LYS A 42 19.62 4.34 16.21
N ILE A 43 19.31 5.50 15.66
CA ILE A 43 18.97 5.62 14.25
C ILE A 43 20.28 5.59 13.47
N PRO A 44 20.50 4.58 12.62
CA PRO A 44 21.64 4.56 11.74
C PRO A 44 21.40 5.58 10.62
N PHE A 45 22.08 6.70 10.66
CA PHE A 45 22.25 7.51 9.45
C PHE A 45 23.16 6.75 8.49
N THR A 46 22.94 6.93 7.18
CA THR A 46 23.76 6.30 6.14
C THR A 46 25.24 6.62 6.34
N GLY A 47 25.94 5.72 7.01
CA GLY A 47 27.34 5.88 7.37
C GLY A 47 27.68 5.11 8.64
N ALA A 48 28.88 4.61 8.77
CA ALA A 48 29.33 3.56 9.67
C ALA A 48 29.19 3.75 11.19
N LYS A 49 28.51 4.78 11.70
CA LYS A 49 28.30 4.97 13.14
C LYS A 49 26.85 5.29 13.45
N PRO A 50 26.22 4.61 14.43
CA PRO A 50 24.91 5.00 14.98
C PRO A 50 25.10 6.34 15.69
N ILE A 51 24.41 7.38 15.23
CA ILE A 51 24.79 8.75 15.59
C ILE A 51 23.85 9.37 16.60
N LEU A 52 22.56 9.02 16.58
CA LEU A 52 21.60 9.64 17.48
C LEU A 52 20.82 8.63 18.32
N PRO A 53 21.00 8.66 19.65
CA PRO A 53 20.08 7.94 20.52
C PRO A 53 18.75 8.69 20.56
N VAL A 54 17.65 7.97 20.28
CA VAL A 54 16.30 8.53 20.27
C VAL A 54 15.32 7.65 21.04
N LEU A 55 14.33 8.30 21.65
CA LEU A 55 13.13 7.67 22.14
C LEU A 55 12.05 7.73 21.05
N ILE A 56 11.52 6.58 20.65
CA ILE A 56 10.39 6.49 19.73
C ILE A 56 9.15 6.03 20.48
N ALA A 57 8.06 6.74 20.30
CA ALA A 57 6.77 6.42 20.91
C ALA A 57 5.60 6.73 19.98
N SER A 58 4.43 6.15 20.23
CA SER A 58 3.20 6.55 19.54
C SER A 58 2.79 7.96 20.00
N LEU A 59 2.40 8.81 19.04
CA LEU A 59 1.90 10.15 19.33
C LEU A 59 0.61 10.13 20.18
N ASP A 60 -0.20 9.06 20.04
CA ASP A 60 -1.42 8.87 20.83
C ASP A 60 -1.17 8.74 22.35
N LEU A 61 0.06 8.42 22.76
CA LEU A 61 0.47 8.37 24.16
C LEU A 61 0.83 9.72 24.76
N ILE A 62 1.02 10.74 23.92
CA ILE A 62 1.50 12.05 24.29
C ILE A 62 0.39 13.05 23.99
N GLU A 63 -0.23 13.62 25.05
CA GLU A 63 -1.22 14.67 24.87
C GLU A 63 -0.55 15.94 24.34
N LYS A 64 -1.05 16.41 23.20
CA LYS A 64 -0.75 17.73 22.65
C LYS A 64 -1.97 18.60 22.89
N ASN A 65 -1.84 19.66 23.70
CA ASN A 65 -2.85 20.71 23.67
C ASN A 65 -2.74 21.41 22.31
N GLU A 66 -3.87 21.57 21.61
CA GLU A 66 -3.91 22.13 20.22
C GLU A 66 -3.22 23.49 20.05
N HIS A 67 -2.86 24.17 21.14
CA HIS A 67 -2.29 25.53 21.14
C HIS A 67 -0.96 25.71 21.89
N GLU A 68 -0.38 24.62 22.46
CA GLU A 68 0.90 24.71 23.17
C GLU A 68 1.91 23.69 22.62
N PRO A 69 3.19 24.09 22.43
CA PRO A 69 4.23 23.15 22.04
C PRO A 69 4.46 22.13 23.15
N LEU A 70 4.81 20.90 22.75
CA LEU A 70 5.17 19.83 23.69
C LEU A 70 6.42 20.27 24.48
N GLN A 71 6.32 20.38 25.82
CA GLN A 71 7.40 20.91 26.66
C GLN A 71 8.22 19.82 27.36
N LYS A 72 7.63 18.65 27.63
CA LYS A 72 8.32 17.55 28.32
C LYS A 72 7.66 16.21 28.12
N VAL A 73 8.46 15.14 28.17
CA VAL A 73 7.98 13.75 28.21
C VAL A 73 8.53 13.05 29.44
N VAL A 74 7.66 12.40 30.21
CA VAL A 74 8.03 11.59 31.36
C VAL A 74 7.92 10.11 31.00
N PHE A 75 8.96 9.35 31.25
CA PHE A 75 8.97 7.90 31.04
C PHE A 75 9.69 7.14 32.18
N ILE A 76 9.46 5.85 32.23
CA ILE A 76 10.05 4.98 33.25
C ILE A 76 10.95 3.96 32.57
N LEU A 77 12.20 3.90 33.02
CA LEU A 77 13.19 2.93 32.59
C LEU A 77 13.79 2.27 33.85
N ASN A 78 13.77 0.94 33.92
CA ASN A 78 14.28 0.18 35.06
C ASN A 78 13.75 0.70 36.44
N ASP A 79 12.43 0.90 36.54
CA ASP A 79 11.70 1.42 37.68
C ASP A 79 12.08 2.86 38.11
N CYS A 80 12.94 3.56 37.39
CA CYS A 80 13.26 4.96 37.58
C CYS A 80 12.47 5.85 36.64
N SER A 81 11.92 6.96 37.17
CA SER A 81 11.22 7.98 36.35
C SER A 81 12.20 9.00 35.82
N TYR A 82 12.16 9.22 34.50
CA TYR A 82 12.98 10.20 33.78
C TYR A 82 12.10 11.22 33.12
N THR A 83 12.59 12.45 33.01
CA THR A 83 11.90 13.54 32.29
C THR A 83 12.82 14.10 31.22
N ILE A 84 12.39 14.04 29.99
CA ILE A 84 13.03 14.74 28.85
C ILE A 84 12.30 16.07 28.65
N ASN A 85 13.03 17.19 28.82
CA ASN A 85 12.52 18.51 28.48
C ASN A 85 12.69 18.74 26.97
N ILE A 86 11.65 19.21 26.31
CA ILE A 86 11.67 19.54 24.89
C ILE A 86 11.85 21.04 24.78
N ASP A 87 13.07 21.45 24.52
CA ASP A 87 13.48 22.83 24.28
C ASP A 87 13.80 23.07 22.79
N ASN A 88 14.09 24.31 22.43
CA ASN A 88 14.37 24.68 21.04
C ASN A 88 15.68 24.07 20.50
N ASP A 89 16.56 23.61 21.38
CA ASP A 89 17.86 23.01 21.03
C ASP A 89 17.79 21.48 20.93
N ARG A 90 16.62 20.86 21.21
CA ARG A 90 16.44 19.41 21.16
C ARG A 90 15.80 18.98 19.85
N LYS A 91 16.40 18.05 19.17
CA LYS A 91 15.84 17.46 17.96
C LYS A 91 14.63 16.62 18.30
N THR A 92 13.47 17.07 17.83
CA THR A 92 12.20 16.38 18.03
C THR A 92 11.49 16.29 16.68
N TYR A 93 11.09 15.09 16.31
CA TYR A 93 10.30 14.85 15.11
C TYR A 93 8.93 14.33 15.48
N ILE A 94 7.90 14.97 14.93
CA ILE A 94 6.51 14.59 15.11
C ILE A 94 5.89 14.33 13.74
N GLU A 95 5.46 13.09 13.50
CA GLU A 95 4.71 12.73 12.31
C GLU A 95 3.25 12.47 12.69
N GLU A 96 2.36 13.37 12.25
CA GLU A 96 0.94 13.34 12.63
C GLU A 96 0.05 12.66 11.58
N ASN A 97 0.46 12.65 10.30
CA ASN A 97 -0.42 12.25 9.20
C ASN A 97 -0.36 10.77 8.84
N LEU A 98 0.85 10.22 8.72
CA LEU A 98 1.06 8.85 8.25
C LEU A 98 1.26 7.86 9.41
N TYR A 99 2.15 8.16 10.34
CA TYR A 99 2.59 7.20 11.34
C TYR A 99 2.09 7.48 12.75
N LYS A 100 1.71 8.72 13.04
CA LYS A 100 1.35 9.17 14.40
C LYS A 100 2.41 8.75 15.44
N ILE A 101 3.66 9.02 15.15
CA ILE A 101 4.80 8.75 16.01
C ILE A 101 5.53 10.03 16.38
N ILE A 102 6.20 9.99 17.50
CA ILE A 102 7.14 11.02 17.93
C ILE A 102 8.51 10.38 18.14
N MET A 103 9.54 11.05 17.65
CA MET A 103 10.94 10.71 17.91
C MET A 103 11.58 11.87 18.65
N ILE A 104 12.21 11.61 19.75
CA ILE A 104 12.82 12.62 20.63
C ILE A 104 14.29 12.27 20.81
N GLU A 105 15.18 13.19 20.51
CA GLU A 105 16.61 13.07 20.78
C GLU A 105 16.88 12.89 22.27
N ILE A 106 17.83 12.03 22.64
CA ILE A 106 18.33 11.87 23.99
C ILE A 106 19.70 12.52 24.07
N LYS A 107 19.83 13.54 24.92
CA LYS A 107 21.09 14.23 25.15
C LYS A 107 21.80 13.68 26.39
N ASP A 108 23.11 13.88 26.49
CA ASP A 108 23.92 13.45 27.66
C ASP A 108 23.42 14.05 28.98
N ASP A 109 22.86 15.26 28.93
CA ASP A 109 22.29 15.97 30.10
C ASP A 109 21.02 15.30 30.67
N ASP A 110 20.38 14.37 29.95
CA ASP A 110 19.21 13.64 30.42
C ASP A 110 19.57 12.61 31.53
N ASN A 111 20.89 12.42 31.82
CA ASN A 111 21.43 11.51 32.82
C ASN A 111 20.89 10.05 32.71
N LEU A 112 20.59 9.62 31.50
CA LEU A 112 20.08 8.28 31.22
C LEU A 112 21.19 7.25 31.16
N LYS A 113 21.15 6.28 32.03
CA LYS A 113 22.04 5.10 31.95
C LYS A 113 21.44 4.07 30.97
N ILE A 114 21.70 4.24 29.67
CA ILE A 114 21.23 3.34 28.63
C ILE A 114 22.35 2.39 28.26
N ASN A 115 22.13 1.10 28.52
CA ASN A 115 23.13 0.07 28.24
C ASN A 115 22.97 -0.56 26.87
N SER A 116 21.78 -0.43 26.25
CA SER A 116 21.47 -1.05 24.96
C SER A 116 20.37 -0.30 24.20
N PHE A 117 20.38 -0.46 22.89
CA PHE A 117 19.40 0.13 21.97
C PHE A 117 18.91 -0.93 20.99
N PHE A 118 17.66 -0.78 20.51
CA PHE A 118 17.16 -1.57 19.40
C PHE A 118 17.83 -1.15 18.07
N GLU A 119 17.91 -2.11 17.16
CA GLU A 119 18.33 -1.88 15.78
C GLU A 119 17.12 -2.05 14.84
N PHE A 120 17.06 -1.24 13.79
CA PHE A 120 16.06 -1.36 12.75
C PHE A 120 16.42 -2.43 11.72
N GLU A 121 15.39 -3.08 11.16
CA GLU A 121 15.55 -3.95 10.01
C GLU A 121 15.81 -3.09 8.75
N GLU A 122 16.67 -3.57 7.86
CA GLU A 122 16.92 -2.91 6.58
C GLU A 122 15.71 -3.03 5.66
N TYR A 123 15.42 -1.96 4.87
CA TYR A 123 14.28 -1.90 3.96
C TYR A 123 14.20 -3.10 3.01
N ASN A 124 15.33 -3.54 2.45
CA ASN A 124 15.40 -4.68 1.54
C ASN A 124 14.98 -6.00 2.20
N ASN A 125 15.07 -6.11 3.51
CA ASN A 125 14.65 -7.28 4.26
C ASN A 125 13.15 -7.23 4.58
N LEU A 126 12.56 -6.05 4.74
CA LEU A 126 11.11 -5.88 4.99
C LEU A 126 10.26 -6.25 3.78
N THR A 127 10.76 -6.04 2.57
CA THR A 127 10.08 -6.42 1.32
C THR A 127 10.23 -7.90 0.97
N ASN A 128 11.02 -8.66 1.73
CA ASN A 128 11.30 -10.05 1.45
C ASN A 128 10.13 -10.93 1.92
N GLU A 129 9.43 -11.57 0.98
CA GLU A 129 8.32 -12.51 1.27
C GLU A 129 8.64 -13.55 2.37
N LYS A 130 9.91 -13.83 2.65
CA LYS A 130 10.35 -14.79 3.67
C LYS A 130 10.02 -14.38 5.10
N ILE A 131 10.02 -13.07 5.42
CA ILE A 131 9.66 -12.58 6.77
C ILE A 131 8.18 -12.89 7.04
N PHE A 132 7.34 -12.74 6.02
CA PHE A 132 5.87 -12.87 6.16
C PHE A 132 5.40 -14.33 6.02
N LYS A 133 6.08 -15.15 5.21
CA LYS A 133 5.68 -16.55 4.98
C LYS A 133 5.91 -17.48 6.18
N ASN A 134 6.84 -17.17 7.08
CA ASN A 134 7.25 -18.10 8.14
C ASN A 134 6.74 -17.74 9.54
N GLY A 135 5.84 -16.75 9.69
CA GLY A 135 5.34 -16.32 10.99
C GLY A 135 6.45 -15.86 11.95
N SER A 136 7.54 -15.29 11.41
CA SER A 136 8.76 -14.92 12.15
C SER A 136 8.67 -13.53 12.76
N VAL A 137 7.47 -13.08 13.15
CA VAL A 137 7.22 -11.77 13.72
C VAL A 137 6.75 -11.92 15.15
N GLY A 138 7.20 -11.07 16.05
CA GLY A 138 6.84 -11.08 17.45
C GLY A 138 6.60 -9.70 18.03
N LEU A 139 5.78 -9.65 19.05
CA LEU A 139 5.52 -8.49 19.88
C LEU A 139 6.32 -8.64 21.18
N ILE A 140 7.01 -7.59 21.59
CA ILE A 140 7.70 -7.57 22.89
C ILE A 140 6.83 -6.83 23.91
N LYS A 141 6.58 -7.45 25.06
CA LYS A 141 5.81 -6.85 26.14
C LYS A 141 6.41 -7.18 27.51
N HIS A 142 6.06 -6.40 28.56
CA HIS A 142 6.40 -6.76 29.92
C HIS A 142 5.65 -7.99 30.43
N LYS A 143 6.28 -8.79 31.25
CA LYS A 143 5.62 -9.93 31.93
C LYS A 143 4.62 -9.41 32.97
N ASN A 144 3.44 -10.01 33.03
CA ASN A 144 2.39 -9.64 33.99
C ASN A 144 2.72 -9.93 35.44
N LYS A 145 3.68 -10.81 35.74
CA LYS A 145 4.17 -11.16 37.09
C LYS A 145 5.67 -11.36 37.02
N GLY A 146 6.41 -10.39 37.50
CA GLY A 146 7.88 -10.42 37.61
C GLY A 146 8.55 -9.40 36.69
N ASN A 147 9.80 -9.01 37.02
CA ASN A 147 10.61 -8.14 36.16
C ASN A 147 11.06 -8.92 34.90
N GLY A 148 10.95 -8.30 33.74
CA GLY A 148 11.44 -8.83 32.48
C GLY A 148 10.45 -8.72 31.31
N LEU A 149 10.95 -8.91 30.11
CA LEU A 149 10.19 -8.87 28.87
C LEU A 149 9.75 -10.26 28.43
N GLU A 150 8.67 -10.30 27.67
CA GLU A 150 8.14 -11.50 27.04
C GLU A 150 7.96 -11.26 25.57
N GLN A 151 8.39 -12.22 24.76
CA GLN A 151 8.20 -12.22 23.32
C GLN A 151 6.97 -13.06 22.97
N VAL A 152 6.01 -12.47 22.25
CA VAL A 152 4.79 -13.13 21.80
C VAL A 152 4.85 -13.27 20.29
N LYS A 153 4.83 -14.51 19.80
CA LYS A 153 4.78 -14.76 18.35
C LYS A 153 3.44 -14.25 17.78
N CYS A 154 3.52 -13.48 16.71
CA CYS A 154 2.38 -12.92 15.99
C CYS A 154 2.32 -13.50 14.59
N ASN A 155 1.09 -13.68 14.07
CA ASN A 155 0.87 -14.00 12.67
C ASN A 155 0.35 -12.74 11.97
N ILE A 156 1.05 -12.28 10.95
CA ILE A 156 0.57 -11.16 10.13
C ILE A 156 -0.60 -11.64 9.29
N LYS A 157 -1.75 -10.98 9.43
CA LYS A 157 -2.95 -11.25 8.65
C LYS A 157 -2.94 -10.51 7.32
N GLN A 158 -2.61 -9.23 7.37
CA GLN A 158 -2.71 -8.35 6.22
C GLN A 158 -1.75 -7.17 6.34
N ILE A 159 -1.23 -6.72 5.21
CA ILE A 159 -0.61 -5.41 5.04
C ILE A 159 -1.60 -4.57 4.25
N THR A 160 -1.88 -3.35 4.71
CA THR A 160 -2.84 -2.48 4.04
C THR A 160 -2.31 -2.00 2.69
N GLU A 161 -3.20 -1.46 1.86
CA GLU A 161 -2.86 -0.97 0.51
C GLU A 161 -1.82 0.16 0.52
N ASN A 162 -1.70 0.91 1.61
CA ASN A 162 -0.66 1.93 1.78
C ASN A 162 0.74 1.32 2.05
N GLY A 163 0.82 0.02 2.32
CA GLY A 163 2.07 -0.71 2.56
C GLY A 163 2.67 -0.52 3.97
N TYR A 164 2.07 0.30 4.82
CA TYR A 164 2.61 0.66 6.14
C TYR A 164 1.84 0.07 7.31
N ASP A 165 0.51 0.04 7.25
CA ASP A 165 -0.29 -0.56 8.31
C ASP A 165 -0.31 -2.08 8.19
N ILE A 166 -0.14 -2.77 9.31
CA ILE A 166 -0.20 -4.22 9.40
C ILE A 166 -1.28 -4.66 10.39
N GLU A 167 -2.01 -5.69 10.00
CA GLU A 167 -2.90 -6.42 10.90
C GLU A 167 -2.25 -7.75 11.27
N TYR A 168 -2.26 -8.08 12.56
CA TYR A 168 -1.69 -9.32 13.05
C TYR A 168 -2.53 -9.91 14.18
N GLU A 169 -2.40 -11.21 14.36
CA GLU A 169 -3.13 -11.97 15.34
C GLU A 169 -2.17 -12.56 16.39
N TYR A 170 -2.52 -12.44 17.65
CA TYR A 170 -1.77 -13.00 18.74
C TYR A 170 -2.70 -13.40 19.92
N LYS A 171 -2.28 -14.38 20.73
CA LYS A 171 -3.04 -14.81 21.89
C LYS A 171 -2.56 -14.07 23.14
N ILE A 172 -3.30 -13.07 23.62
CA ILE A 172 -3.10 -12.40 24.92
C ILE A 172 -4.44 -12.31 25.65
N ASN A 173 -4.38 -12.31 27.00
CA ASN A 173 -5.55 -12.05 27.83
C ASN A 173 -6.09 -10.62 27.59
N LYS A 174 -7.43 -10.50 27.49
CA LYS A 174 -8.19 -9.35 26.98
C LYS A 174 -7.99 -7.98 27.67
N ASN A 175 -7.20 -7.86 28.73
CA ASN A 175 -7.12 -6.64 29.55
C ASN A 175 -5.82 -5.83 29.41
N GLU A 176 -5.05 -6.01 28.33
CA GLU A 176 -3.78 -5.30 28.14
C GLU A 176 -3.82 -4.45 26.89
N GLU A 177 -4.14 -3.16 27.02
CA GLU A 177 -3.87 -2.16 25.99
C GLU A 177 -2.38 -1.80 26.04
N LEU A 178 -1.63 -2.23 25.04
CA LEU A 178 -0.20 -1.97 24.93
C LEU A 178 0.13 -1.26 23.62
N ILE A 179 -0.27 0.02 23.52
CA ILE A 179 0.08 0.88 22.38
C ILE A 179 1.58 1.22 22.46
N GLY A 180 2.26 1.21 21.31
CA GLY A 180 3.67 1.60 21.20
C GLY A 180 4.67 0.44 21.31
N ASN A 181 4.24 -0.80 21.58
CA ASN A 181 5.15 -1.94 21.63
C ASN A 181 5.86 -2.19 20.30
N PRO A 182 7.16 -2.47 20.31
CA PRO A 182 7.88 -2.81 19.09
C PRO A 182 7.45 -4.16 18.52
N ILE A 183 7.27 -4.20 17.21
CA ILE A 183 7.08 -5.40 16.42
C ILE A 183 8.44 -5.79 15.85
N VAL A 184 8.91 -6.99 16.12
CA VAL A 184 10.27 -7.42 15.78
C VAL A 184 10.28 -8.62 14.85
N ASN A 185 11.33 -8.72 14.04
CA ASN A 185 11.67 -9.92 13.31
C ASN A 185 12.29 -10.93 14.30
N LEU A 186 11.62 -12.07 14.51
CA LEU A 186 12.06 -13.09 15.48
C LEU A 186 13.36 -13.80 15.13
N ASN A 187 13.81 -13.68 13.88
CA ASN A 187 15.06 -14.32 13.45
C ASN A 187 16.31 -13.54 13.90
N ASN A 188 16.21 -12.21 14.02
CA ASN A 188 17.35 -11.34 14.31
C ASN A 188 17.05 -10.27 15.38
N ASN A 189 15.83 -10.23 15.95
CA ASN A 189 15.36 -9.28 16.96
C ASN A 189 15.38 -7.79 16.54
N LYS A 190 15.42 -7.51 15.23
CA LYS A 190 15.36 -6.12 14.73
C LYS A 190 13.92 -5.63 14.65
N ILE A 191 13.72 -4.34 14.89
CA ILE A 191 12.40 -3.72 14.84
C ILE A 191 11.94 -3.60 13.38
N ILE A 192 10.68 -3.99 13.13
CA ILE A 192 10.02 -3.83 11.83
C ILE A 192 8.77 -2.95 11.91
N GLY A 193 8.29 -2.64 13.10
CA GLY A 193 7.09 -1.84 13.27
C GLY A 193 6.76 -1.47 14.71
N ILE A 194 5.66 -0.77 14.91
CA ILE A 194 5.12 -0.35 16.20
C ILE A 194 3.65 -0.74 16.30
N GLN A 195 3.23 -1.25 17.45
CA GLN A 195 1.84 -1.53 17.73
C GLN A 195 1.04 -0.23 17.89
N LYS A 196 -0.01 -0.06 17.07
CA LYS A 196 -0.89 1.10 17.03
C LYS A 196 -2.15 0.88 17.88
N SER A 197 -2.70 -0.34 17.83
CA SER A 197 -3.84 -0.79 18.63
C SER A 197 -3.84 -2.32 18.72
N LEU A 198 -4.78 -2.91 19.42
CA LEU A 198 -4.88 -4.37 19.54
C LEU A 198 -5.00 -5.03 18.15
N GLY A 199 -4.02 -5.85 17.78
CA GLY A 199 -3.97 -6.52 16.48
C GLY A 199 -3.59 -5.65 15.28
N LYS A 200 -3.23 -4.36 15.49
CA LYS A 200 -2.83 -3.44 14.42
C LYS A 200 -1.49 -2.78 14.72
N GLY A 201 -0.65 -2.65 13.73
CA GLY A 201 0.65 -2.00 13.84
C GLY A 201 1.00 -1.22 12.58
N ILE A 202 2.07 -0.47 12.67
CA ILE A 202 2.67 0.28 11.57
C ILE A 202 4.04 -0.34 11.29
N LEU A 203 4.33 -0.63 10.02
CA LEU A 203 5.68 -0.98 9.58
C LEU A 203 6.53 0.28 9.54
N LEU A 204 7.67 0.25 10.20
CA LEU A 204 8.67 1.29 10.11
C LEU A 204 9.62 0.93 8.96
N LEU A 205 9.32 1.42 7.78
CA LEU A 205 10.20 1.33 6.62
C LEU A 205 11.33 2.34 6.80
N ASN A 206 12.49 1.91 7.24
CA ASN A 206 13.68 2.71 7.48
C ASN A 206 13.38 4.23 7.61
N PRO A 207 12.96 4.71 8.77
CA PRO A 207 12.38 6.05 8.94
C PRO A 207 13.34 7.17 8.49
N VAL A 208 14.63 6.86 8.36
CA VAL A 208 15.67 7.83 7.99
C VAL A 208 15.64 8.20 6.51
N THR A 209 15.36 7.24 5.60
CA THR A 209 15.34 7.53 4.15
C THR A 209 14.11 8.33 3.76
N GLU A 210 12.91 7.96 4.23
CA GLU A 210 11.69 8.73 3.97
C GLU A 210 11.65 10.06 4.72
N PHE A 211 12.23 10.09 5.92
CA PHE A 211 12.34 11.28 6.75
C PHE A 211 13.14 12.39 6.04
N ASN A 212 14.30 12.04 5.50
CA ASN A 212 15.13 13.00 4.77
C ASN A 212 14.48 13.45 3.46
N GLU A 213 13.84 12.56 2.69
CA GLU A 213 13.17 12.91 1.43
C GLU A 213 11.98 13.86 1.66
N ASN A 214 11.14 13.62 2.65
CA ASN A 214 9.94 14.42 2.91
C ASN A 214 10.26 15.79 3.56
N ASN A 215 11.23 15.84 4.46
CA ASN A 215 11.66 17.13 5.06
C ASN A 215 12.41 17.99 4.06
N MET A 216 13.31 17.41 3.25
CA MET A 216 13.96 18.16 2.17
C MET A 216 12.94 18.68 1.15
N LYS A 217 11.92 17.90 0.81
CA LYS A 217 10.85 18.36 -0.11
C LYS A 217 10.04 19.51 0.50
N LYS A 218 9.70 19.47 1.79
CA LYS A 218 9.02 20.55 2.50
C LYS A 218 9.89 21.80 2.65
N GLU A 219 11.18 21.68 2.94
CA GLU A 219 12.11 22.82 3.00
C GLU A 219 12.32 23.47 1.63
N LEU A 220 12.35 22.66 0.57
CA LEU A 220 12.43 23.14 -0.82
C LEU A 220 11.18 23.92 -1.24
N GLU A 221 9.99 23.44 -0.86
CA GLU A 221 8.71 24.10 -1.13
C GLU A 221 8.53 25.38 -0.27
N ALA A 222 8.91 25.35 1.01
CA ALA A 222 8.73 26.46 1.94
C ALA A 222 9.71 27.62 1.71
N ASN A 223 10.92 27.36 1.21
CA ASN A 223 11.97 28.38 1.12
C ASN A 223 12.03 29.14 -0.20
N ASN A 224 11.10 28.90 -1.16
CA ASN A 224 11.12 29.58 -2.47
C ASN A 224 12.50 29.49 -3.15
N LEU A 225 13.18 28.35 -2.98
CA LEU A 225 14.56 28.12 -3.42
C LEU A 225 14.71 28.25 -4.94
N PHE A 226 13.63 28.03 -5.70
CA PHE A 226 13.60 28.28 -7.15
C PHE A 226 14.04 29.70 -7.55
N GLN A 227 13.79 30.72 -6.70
CA GLN A 227 14.26 32.07 -6.98
C GLN A 227 15.70 32.32 -6.53
N LYS A 228 16.20 31.64 -5.49
CA LYS A 228 17.60 31.80 -5.02
C LYS A 228 18.62 31.07 -5.90
N LEU A 229 18.21 30.06 -6.66
CA LEU A 229 19.07 29.35 -7.62
C LEU A 229 19.51 30.21 -8.82
N LYS A 230 18.87 31.38 -9.08
CA LYS A 230 19.41 32.39 -10.00
C LYS A 230 20.77 32.95 -9.54
N THR A 231 21.05 32.90 -8.23
CA THR A 231 22.34 33.34 -7.66
C THR A 231 23.46 32.33 -7.94
N VAL A 232 23.16 31.05 -8.09
CA VAL A 232 24.13 30.01 -8.46
C VAL A 232 24.69 30.25 -9.87
N LYS A 233 23.86 30.72 -10.81
CA LYS A 233 24.33 31.13 -12.15
C LYS A 233 25.35 32.25 -12.11
N THR A 234 25.29 33.14 -11.11
CA THR A 234 26.22 34.29 -10.96
C THR A 234 27.55 33.81 -10.33
N LEU A 235 27.52 32.86 -9.39
CA LEU A 235 28.72 32.21 -8.85
C LEU A 235 29.43 31.35 -9.89
N LYS A 236 28.68 30.65 -10.79
CA LYS A 236 29.25 29.96 -11.94
C LYS A 236 30.12 30.90 -12.80
N SER A 237 29.74 32.15 -13.01
CA SER A 237 30.52 33.11 -13.81
C SER A 237 31.84 33.50 -13.17
N THR A 238 31.95 33.44 -11.85
CA THR A 238 33.18 33.80 -11.11
C THR A 238 34.17 32.62 -11.04
N ILE A 239 33.65 31.39 -10.92
CA ILE A 239 34.48 30.18 -10.90
C ILE A 239 34.86 29.74 -12.34
N HIS A 240 34.04 30.02 -13.35
CA HIS A 240 34.31 29.74 -14.77
C HIS A 240 35.53 30.48 -15.34
N LEU A 241 36.04 31.51 -14.69
CA LEU A 241 37.26 32.19 -15.13
C LEU A 241 38.52 31.31 -15.04
N LYS A 242 38.47 30.17 -14.34
CA LYS A 242 39.56 29.15 -14.34
C LYS A 242 39.18 27.85 -15.07
N ALA A 243 37.93 27.63 -15.40
CA ALA A 243 37.44 26.33 -15.94
C ALA A 243 37.92 25.99 -17.37
N ASP A 244 38.42 26.93 -18.15
CA ASP A 244 38.97 26.68 -19.49
C ASP A 244 40.24 25.83 -19.50
N ASN A 245 40.81 25.50 -18.30
CA ASN A 245 42.02 24.70 -18.15
C ASN A 245 41.83 23.31 -17.52
N PHE A 246 40.59 22.95 -17.11
CA PHE A 246 40.39 21.66 -16.44
C PHE A 246 40.33 20.50 -17.45
N LYS A 247 41.48 19.82 -17.66
CA LYS A 247 41.52 18.49 -18.27
C LYS A 247 41.48 17.43 -17.18
N ASN A 248 40.50 16.48 -17.25
CA ASN A 248 40.32 15.38 -16.30
C ASN A 248 39.81 15.76 -14.88
N GLU A 249 39.00 16.78 -14.75
CA GLU A 249 38.47 17.24 -13.47
C GLU A 249 36.96 17.24 -13.49
N ILE A 250 36.35 16.88 -12.34
CA ILE A 250 34.89 16.90 -12.14
C ILE A 250 34.58 17.92 -11.05
N LEU A 251 33.83 18.95 -11.41
CA LEU A 251 33.36 19.97 -10.46
C LEU A 251 31.96 19.62 -9.98
N LEU A 252 31.80 19.61 -8.67
CA LEU A 252 30.57 19.20 -7.97
C LEU A 252 30.05 20.35 -7.11
N SER A 253 28.75 20.57 -7.12
CA SER A 253 28.11 21.47 -6.17
C SER A 253 27.05 20.77 -5.33
N TYR A 254 27.10 21.05 -4.02
CA TYR A 254 26.16 20.50 -3.05
C TYR A 254 25.45 21.63 -2.32
N MET A 255 24.20 21.40 -1.95
CA MET A 255 23.48 22.28 -1.02
C MET A 255 23.95 21.98 0.42
N VAL A 256 24.27 23.05 1.16
CA VAL A 256 24.50 22.98 2.61
C VAL A 256 23.20 23.37 3.30
N PRO A 257 22.54 22.46 4.02
CA PRO A 257 21.32 22.77 4.76
C PRO A 257 21.61 23.75 5.88
N LYS A 258 20.87 24.87 5.96
CA LYS A 258 21.06 25.92 7.00
C LYS A 258 20.71 25.51 8.41
N GLN A 259 19.90 24.48 8.56
CA GLN A 259 19.55 23.84 9.83
C GLN A 259 19.77 22.34 9.67
N ALA A 260 21.03 21.93 9.61
CA ALA A 260 21.32 20.52 9.46
C ALA A 260 21.10 19.83 10.80
N GLU A 261 20.08 19.00 10.86
CA GLU A 261 19.91 17.99 11.90
C GLU A 261 20.97 16.88 11.81
N ILE A 262 21.85 16.94 10.83
CA ILE A 262 22.85 15.91 10.49
C ILE A 262 24.23 16.57 10.52
N PRO A 263 25.21 16.00 11.27
CA PRO A 263 26.55 16.60 11.41
C PRO A 263 27.45 16.40 10.18
N PHE A 264 26.97 15.86 9.09
CA PHE A 264 27.74 15.60 7.86
C PHE A 264 26.86 15.60 6.61
N ILE A 265 27.46 15.80 5.45
CA ILE A 265 26.84 15.66 4.13
C ILE A 265 27.45 14.48 3.40
N LYS A 266 26.62 13.65 2.74
CA LYS A 266 27.09 12.59 1.86
C LYS A 266 27.48 13.19 0.52
N ILE A 267 28.75 13.03 0.15
CA ILE A 267 29.32 13.60 -1.07
C ILE A 267 29.67 12.56 -2.14
N PHE A 268 29.93 11.31 -1.73
CA PHE A 268 30.11 10.16 -2.64
C PHE A 268 29.45 8.91 -2.10
N GLY A 269 29.18 7.95 -2.99
CA GLY A 269 28.75 6.62 -2.60
C GLY A 269 29.85 5.83 -1.91
N GLU A 270 29.52 5.12 -0.86
CA GLU A 270 30.47 4.36 -0.03
C GLU A 270 31.21 3.27 -0.84
N GLU A 271 30.49 2.57 -1.73
CA GLU A 271 31.08 1.55 -2.62
C GLU A 271 32.07 2.19 -3.60
N PHE A 272 31.76 3.34 -4.18
CA PHE A 272 32.67 4.07 -5.05
C PHE A 272 33.96 4.49 -4.30
N VAL A 273 33.82 5.09 -3.12
CA VAL A 273 34.97 5.48 -2.27
C VAL A 273 35.81 4.28 -1.92
N LYS A 274 35.22 3.17 -1.50
CA LYS A 274 35.93 1.94 -1.16
C LYS A 274 36.80 1.41 -2.32
N ASN A 275 36.27 1.50 -3.56
CA ASN A 275 36.94 0.95 -4.75
C ASN A 275 37.96 1.90 -5.38
N ASN A 276 37.91 3.22 -5.05
CA ASN A 276 38.67 4.26 -5.74
C ASN A 276 39.44 5.21 -4.80
N LYS A 277 39.58 4.87 -3.49
CA LYS A 277 40.18 5.74 -2.47
C LYS A 277 41.56 6.26 -2.88
N ASP A 278 42.39 5.41 -3.48
CA ASP A 278 43.75 5.73 -3.88
C ASP A 278 43.89 6.21 -5.35
N LYS A 279 42.77 6.18 -6.11
CA LYS A 279 42.71 6.53 -7.52
C LYS A 279 42.25 7.95 -7.82
N CYS A 280 41.76 8.66 -6.82
CA CYS A 280 41.21 9.99 -6.97
C CYS A 280 41.75 10.93 -5.91
N LYS A 281 41.99 12.18 -6.31
CA LYS A 281 42.29 13.31 -5.42
C LYS A 281 41.02 14.14 -5.24
N LEU A 282 40.77 14.53 -4.03
CA LEU A 282 39.63 15.41 -3.67
C LEU A 282 40.15 16.79 -3.26
N LEU A 283 39.56 17.84 -3.84
CA LEU A 283 39.85 19.22 -3.47
C LEU A 283 38.54 19.87 -2.99
N LEU A 284 38.55 20.45 -1.81
CA LEU A 284 37.49 21.35 -1.31
C LEU A 284 37.83 22.76 -1.80
N ILE A 285 36.84 23.46 -2.33
CA ILE A 285 37.02 24.80 -2.88
C ILE A 285 36.54 25.81 -1.86
N ASP A 286 37.50 26.62 -1.31
CA ASP A 286 37.18 27.78 -0.51
C ASP A 286 36.68 28.89 -1.44
N THR A 287 35.42 29.30 -1.25
CA THR A 287 34.76 30.24 -2.13
C THR A 287 35.05 31.72 -1.83
N GLU A 288 35.76 32.03 -0.72
CA GLU A 288 36.15 33.40 -0.34
C GLU A 288 37.62 33.63 -0.62
N GLU A 289 38.49 32.68 -0.24
CA GLU A 289 39.93 32.80 -0.44
C GLU A 289 40.39 32.32 -1.82
N GLU A 290 39.45 31.75 -2.62
CA GLU A 290 39.75 31.13 -3.94
C GLU A 290 40.84 30.07 -3.87
N ASN A 291 40.95 29.37 -2.75
CA ASN A 291 41.97 28.36 -2.47
C ASN A 291 41.39 26.95 -2.64
N GLU A 292 42.26 25.98 -2.94
CA GLU A 292 41.96 24.59 -3.04
C GLU A 292 42.58 23.84 -1.85
N ILE A 293 41.76 23.19 -1.04
CA ILE A 293 42.18 22.42 0.12
C ILE A 293 42.16 20.93 -0.23
N ASN A 294 43.35 20.28 -0.15
CA ASN A 294 43.47 18.84 -0.40
C ASN A 294 42.73 18.07 0.70
N HIS A 295 41.90 17.11 0.32
CA HIS A 295 41.21 16.19 1.21
C HIS A 295 41.30 14.75 0.70
N GLU A 296 41.21 13.77 1.58
CA GLU A 296 41.11 12.36 1.17
C GLU A 296 39.72 12.11 0.57
N LEU A 297 39.65 11.22 -0.44
CA LEU A 297 38.37 10.76 -0.96
C LEU A 297 37.58 10.07 0.15
N CYS A 298 36.41 10.63 0.48
CA CYS A 298 35.55 10.15 1.54
C CYS A 298 34.07 10.15 1.08
N ALA A 299 33.24 9.38 1.73
CA ALA A 299 31.80 9.32 1.43
C ALA A 299 31.02 10.47 2.10
N PHE A 300 31.52 10.95 3.22
CA PHE A 300 30.86 11.96 4.07
C PHE A 300 31.85 13.06 4.44
N LEU A 301 31.37 14.30 4.47
CA LEU A 301 32.09 15.45 5.05
C LEU A 301 31.35 15.97 6.27
N ASP A 302 32.08 16.23 7.35
CA ASP A 302 31.56 16.84 8.56
C ASP A 302 31.18 18.31 8.31
N LEU A 303 30.14 18.80 8.98
CA LEU A 303 29.67 20.18 8.84
C LEU A 303 30.74 21.19 9.26
N ASP A 304 31.54 20.90 10.28
CA ASP A 304 32.65 21.78 10.71
C ASP A 304 33.63 22.03 9.55
N VAL A 305 34.01 20.98 8.81
CA VAL A 305 34.87 21.09 7.61
C VAL A 305 34.16 21.87 6.49
N ILE A 306 32.84 21.65 6.35
CA ILE A 306 32.02 22.34 5.34
C ILE A 306 31.93 23.85 5.68
N ASP A 307 31.71 24.20 6.94
CA ASP A 307 31.59 25.58 7.37
C ASP A 307 32.91 26.36 7.20
N GLU A 308 34.05 25.71 7.42
CA GLU A 308 35.38 26.28 7.15
C GLU A 308 35.54 26.74 5.69
N VAL A 309 35.09 25.91 4.72
CA VAL A 309 35.31 26.19 3.27
C VAL A 309 34.14 26.95 2.66
N SER A 310 32.93 26.84 3.22
CA SER A 310 31.73 27.49 2.69
C SER A 310 31.49 28.88 3.31
N HIS A 311 32.15 29.21 4.43
CA HIS A 311 31.96 30.46 5.19
C HIS A 311 30.49 30.75 5.50
N GLY A 312 29.72 29.70 5.85
CA GLY A 312 28.29 29.80 6.14
C GLY A 312 27.40 30.02 4.91
N LYS A 313 27.94 29.88 3.70
CA LYS A 313 27.15 29.86 2.45
C LYS A 313 26.33 28.59 2.34
N SER A 314 25.24 28.64 1.60
CA SER A 314 24.33 27.46 1.38
C SER A 314 24.81 26.51 0.29
N SER A 315 26.06 26.61 -0.17
CA SER A 315 26.65 25.78 -1.21
C SER A 315 28.07 25.37 -0.88
N LEU A 316 28.35 24.08 -1.08
CA LEU A 316 29.68 23.51 -1.00
C LEU A 316 30.15 23.15 -2.42
N TRP A 317 31.39 23.48 -2.77
CA TRP A 317 32.02 23.16 -4.05
C TRP A 317 33.18 22.21 -3.84
N ILE A 318 33.22 21.16 -4.68
CA ILE A 318 34.25 20.10 -4.60
C ILE A 318 34.78 19.82 -6.01
N CYS A 319 36.08 19.65 -6.15
CA CYS A 319 36.70 19.15 -7.38
C CYS A 319 37.25 17.73 -7.14
N LEU A 320 36.84 16.80 -7.98
CA LEU A 320 37.37 15.44 -8.00
C LEU A 320 38.26 15.25 -9.19
N ILE A 321 39.50 14.79 -8.94
CA ILE A 321 40.51 14.58 -9.97
C ILE A 321 40.93 13.11 -9.98
N PRO A 322 40.52 12.32 -11.02
CA PRO A 322 41.05 10.97 -11.18
C PRO A 322 42.56 10.99 -11.53
N ASN A 323 43.38 10.30 -10.74
CA ASN A 323 44.79 10.11 -10.97
C ASN A 323 45.07 8.97 -11.94
N GLU A 324 44.11 8.07 -12.12
CA GLU A 324 44.14 6.90 -12.98
C GLU A 324 42.83 6.76 -13.76
N ASP A 325 42.83 5.97 -14.86
CA ASP A 325 41.61 5.64 -15.59
C ASP A 325 40.64 4.86 -14.69
N LEU A 326 39.44 5.38 -14.49
CA LEU A 326 38.39 4.70 -13.79
C LEU A 326 37.76 3.65 -14.71
N THR A 327 37.54 2.44 -14.19
CA THR A 327 36.92 1.32 -14.93
C THR A 327 35.47 1.04 -14.51
N ASP A 328 35.06 1.57 -13.36
CA ASP A 328 33.72 1.43 -12.78
C ASP A 328 33.32 2.74 -12.10
N LEU A 329 32.23 3.34 -12.57
CA LEU A 329 31.59 4.53 -11.99
C LEU A 329 30.30 4.18 -11.22
N SER A 330 30.07 2.89 -10.96
CA SER A 330 28.90 2.46 -10.20
C SER A 330 28.89 3.11 -8.84
N PHE A 331 27.72 3.55 -8.41
CA PHE A 331 27.46 4.15 -7.10
C PHE A 331 28.26 5.44 -6.81
N MET A 332 28.86 6.10 -7.82
CA MET A 332 29.74 7.25 -7.57
C MET A 332 29.08 8.33 -6.69
N PHE A 333 27.84 8.67 -6.95
CA PHE A 333 27.07 9.62 -6.18
C PHE A 333 25.81 8.97 -5.55
N ASP A 334 25.82 7.67 -5.31
CA ASP A 334 24.66 6.97 -4.74
C ASP A 334 24.22 7.58 -3.42
N LYS A 335 22.96 8.01 -3.36
CA LYS A 335 22.33 8.66 -2.20
C LYS A 335 22.96 10.01 -1.79
N CYS A 336 23.61 10.71 -2.71
CA CYS A 336 24.09 12.08 -2.48
C CYS A 336 22.90 13.04 -2.69
N ALA A 337 21.96 13.06 -1.74
CA ALA A 337 20.69 13.74 -1.88
C ALA A 337 20.82 15.26 -2.04
N THR A 338 21.89 15.88 -1.53
CA THR A 338 22.18 17.31 -1.60
C THR A 338 22.99 17.73 -2.82
N LEU A 339 23.40 16.81 -3.69
CA LEU A 339 24.12 17.08 -4.94
C LEU A 339 23.24 17.89 -5.89
N ILE A 340 23.68 19.08 -6.33
CA ILE A 340 22.91 19.98 -7.21
C ILE A 340 23.36 19.86 -8.66
N SER A 341 24.68 19.91 -8.91
CA SER A 341 25.23 19.86 -10.27
C SER A 341 26.54 19.10 -10.34
N VAL A 342 26.75 18.51 -11.51
CA VAL A 342 28.00 17.80 -11.85
C VAL A 342 28.47 18.30 -13.22
N GLU A 343 29.66 18.89 -13.26
CA GLU A 343 30.29 19.37 -14.49
C GLU A 343 31.62 18.62 -14.75
N GLY A 344 32.00 18.48 -16.00
CA GLY A 344 33.31 17.88 -16.35
C GLY A 344 33.28 16.36 -16.49
N LEU A 345 32.18 15.65 -16.31
CA LEU A 345 32.09 14.21 -16.54
C LEU A 345 32.53 13.81 -17.96
N ASN A 346 32.24 14.64 -18.94
CA ASN A 346 32.64 14.43 -20.34
C ASN A 346 34.11 14.76 -20.63
N SER A 347 34.86 15.27 -19.64
CA SER A 347 36.29 15.59 -19.75
C SER A 347 37.19 14.46 -19.24
N ILE A 348 36.65 13.54 -18.40
CA ILE A 348 37.42 12.41 -17.89
C ILE A 348 37.47 11.26 -18.93
N ASN A 349 38.55 10.44 -18.85
CA ASN A 349 38.62 9.26 -19.70
C ASN A 349 37.69 8.15 -19.20
N THR A 350 36.63 7.86 -19.97
CA THR A 350 35.64 6.81 -19.65
C THR A 350 35.69 5.59 -20.58
N GLU A 351 36.78 5.51 -21.45
CA GLU A 351 36.90 4.44 -22.45
C GLU A 351 36.87 3.03 -21.85
N LYS A 352 37.38 2.86 -20.63
CA LYS A 352 37.45 1.56 -19.94
C LYS A 352 36.30 1.33 -18.97
N VAL A 353 35.34 2.26 -18.88
CA VAL A 353 34.22 2.16 -17.94
C VAL A 353 33.21 1.13 -18.44
N THR A 354 32.97 0.10 -17.62
CA THR A 354 32.04 -1.00 -17.94
C THR A 354 30.70 -0.86 -17.27
N SER A 355 30.62 -0.08 -16.17
CA SER A 355 29.40 0.11 -15.42
C SER A 355 29.26 1.54 -14.86
N MET A 356 28.04 2.07 -14.98
CA MET A 356 27.56 3.31 -14.35
C MET A 356 26.29 3.04 -13.52
N LYS A 357 26.16 1.79 -13.06
CA LYS A 357 25.01 1.37 -12.25
C LYS A 357 24.84 2.26 -11.03
N SER A 358 23.62 2.76 -10.80
CA SER A 358 23.27 3.58 -9.63
C SER A 358 24.17 4.82 -9.44
N MET A 359 24.81 5.33 -10.51
CA MET A 359 25.79 6.42 -10.40
C MET A 359 25.23 7.66 -9.72
N PHE A 360 24.00 8.02 -10.02
CA PHE A 360 23.26 9.14 -9.42
C PHE A 360 21.97 8.70 -8.70
N ASN A 361 21.89 7.42 -8.30
CA ASN A 361 20.71 6.92 -7.61
C ASN A 361 20.45 7.72 -6.33
N LEU A 362 19.18 8.21 -6.17
CA LEU A 362 18.79 9.04 -5.02
C LEU A 362 19.52 10.39 -4.90
N CYS A 363 20.07 10.94 -5.98
CA CYS A 363 20.51 12.32 -6.04
C CYS A 363 19.27 13.24 -6.24
N VAL A 364 18.46 13.34 -5.21
CA VAL A 364 17.13 13.97 -5.29
C VAL A 364 17.20 15.41 -5.81
N MET A 365 18.21 16.18 -5.37
CA MET A 365 18.38 17.59 -5.71
C MET A 365 19.14 17.84 -6.99
N LEU A 366 19.60 16.80 -7.69
CA LEU A 366 20.37 16.96 -8.93
C LEU A 366 19.49 17.66 -9.99
N GLN A 367 19.99 18.79 -10.50
CA GLN A 367 19.31 19.62 -11.50
C GLN A 367 20.02 19.63 -12.85
N GLU A 368 21.36 19.63 -12.80
CA GLU A 368 22.18 19.72 -13.99
C GLU A 368 23.30 18.69 -13.98
N VAL A 369 23.38 17.89 -15.05
CA VAL A 369 24.48 16.98 -15.31
C VAL A 369 24.69 16.85 -16.80
N ASN A 370 25.91 16.97 -17.27
CA ASN A 370 26.24 16.77 -18.68
C ASN A 370 26.94 15.40 -18.87
N VAL A 371 26.21 14.47 -19.43
CA VAL A 371 26.72 13.13 -19.77
C VAL A 371 26.92 12.96 -21.28
N SER A 372 26.67 13.99 -22.11
CA SER A 372 26.84 13.92 -23.56
C SER A 372 28.32 13.69 -23.92
N LYS A 373 28.53 12.98 -25.02
CA LYS A 373 29.89 12.70 -25.57
C LYS A 373 30.85 11.94 -24.66
N MET A 374 30.38 11.33 -23.58
CA MET A 374 31.20 10.39 -22.80
C MET A 374 31.60 9.20 -23.70
N ASN A 375 32.83 8.70 -23.56
CA ASN A 375 33.23 7.47 -24.27
C ASN A 375 32.65 6.24 -23.55
N THR A 376 31.62 5.63 -24.12
CA THR A 376 30.85 4.53 -23.52
C THR A 376 31.05 3.20 -24.26
N VAL A 377 32.15 3.05 -24.99
CA VAL A 377 32.42 1.88 -25.87
C VAL A 377 32.46 0.54 -25.14
N GLU A 378 32.84 0.52 -23.86
CA GLU A 378 32.89 -0.68 -23.00
C GLU A 378 31.67 -0.79 -22.04
N LEU A 379 30.74 0.18 -22.05
CA LEU A 379 29.67 0.26 -21.09
C LEU A 379 28.60 -0.84 -21.28
N THR A 380 28.31 -1.59 -20.25
CA THR A 380 27.35 -2.72 -20.27
C THR A 380 26.18 -2.56 -19.35
N ASP A 381 26.31 -1.81 -18.21
CA ASP A 381 25.31 -1.66 -17.18
C ASP A 381 25.09 -0.18 -16.80
N VAL A 382 23.88 0.33 -17.08
CA VAL A 382 23.42 1.67 -16.68
C VAL A 382 22.18 1.59 -15.79
N SER A 383 21.96 0.43 -15.16
CA SER A 383 20.79 0.23 -14.31
C SER A 383 20.75 1.24 -13.17
N GLN A 384 19.54 1.82 -12.94
CA GLN A 384 19.28 2.79 -11.89
C GLN A 384 20.16 4.06 -11.90
N MET A 385 20.80 4.39 -13.05
CA MET A 385 21.80 5.46 -13.13
C MET A 385 21.28 6.79 -12.59
N PHE A 386 20.05 7.19 -12.91
CA PHE A 386 19.40 8.42 -12.46
C PHE A 386 18.15 8.16 -11.61
N ARG A 387 18.04 6.96 -11.04
CA ARG A 387 16.86 6.62 -10.27
C ARG A 387 16.60 7.63 -9.15
N LYS A 388 15.36 8.15 -9.05
CA LYS A 388 14.95 9.16 -8.05
C LYS A 388 15.73 10.50 -8.11
N CYS A 389 16.24 10.91 -9.26
CA CYS A 389 16.69 12.27 -9.48
C CYS A 389 15.48 13.18 -9.71
N ALA A 390 14.76 13.49 -8.64
CA ALA A 390 13.41 14.07 -8.68
C ALA A 390 13.35 15.49 -9.28
N PHE A 391 14.45 16.25 -9.26
CA PHE A 391 14.55 17.63 -9.78
C PHE A 391 15.25 17.74 -11.15
N LEU A 392 15.73 16.63 -11.69
CA LEU A 392 16.39 16.59 -12.99
C LEU A 392 15.35 16.70 -14.09
N ASN A 393 15.38 17.78 -14.87
CA ASN A 393 14.36 18.08 -15.89
C ASN A 393 14.78 17.77 -17.33
N TYR A 394 16.07 17.66 -17.60
CA TYR A 394 16.62 17.42 -18.94
C TYR A 394 17.85 16.52 -18.88
N LEU A 395 17.99 15.65 -19.87
CA LEU A 395 19.16 14.79 -20.06
C LEU A 395 19.52 14.71 -21.56
N ASN A 396 20.83 14.64 -21.84
CA ASN A 396 21.33 14.48 -23.21
C ASN A 396 22.39 13.35 -23.28
N PHE A 397 22.09 12.33 -24.04
CA PHE A 397 22.93 11.16 -24.29
C PHE A 397 23.61 11.16 -25.67
N SER A 398 23.59 12.28 -26.40
CA SER A 398 24.20 12.37 -27.72
C SER A 398 25.66 11.93 -27.69
N GLY A 399 26.04 11.07 -28.62
CA GLY A 399 27.41 10.54 -28.74
C GLY A 399 27.73 9.33 -27.89
N TRP A 400 26.74 8.75 -27.17
CA TRP A 400 26.95 7.49 -26.48
C TRP A 400 27.03 6.32 -27.47
N ASN A 401 28.00 5.43 -27.27
CA ASN A 401 27.99 4.11 -27.85
C ASN A 401 27.29 3.14 -26.90
N THR A 402 26.10 2.71 -27.27
CA THR A 402 25.25 1.85 -26.42
C THR A 402 25.24 0.38 -26.86
N SER A 403 26.08 0.04 -27.86
CA SER A 403 26.07 -1.29 -28.50
C SER A 403 26.38 -2.46 -27.55
N LYS A 404 27.04 -2.22 -26.42
CA LYS A 404 27.34 -3.26 -25.41
C LYS A 404 26.39 -3.24 -24.21
N ILE A 405 25.50 -2.26 -24.13
CA ILE A 405 24.57 -2.16 -23.00
C ILE A 405 23.59 -3.34 -22.99
N THR A 406 23.53 -4.03 -21.86
CA THR A 406 22.64 -5.18 -21.67
C THR A 406 21.47 -4.88 -20.76
N THR A 407 21.55 -3.84 -19.92
CA THR A 407 20.48 -3.44 -19.00
C THR A 407 20.43 -1.93 -18.83
N THR A 408 19.20 -1.42 -18.95
CA THR A 408 18.81 -0.03 -18.62
C THR A 408 17.78 -0.01 -17.49
N LYS A 409 17.70 -1.12 -16.72
CA LYS A 409 16.71 -1.31 -15.65
C LYS A 409 16.64 -0.12 -14.71
N GLY A 410 15.47 0.52 -14.62
CA GLY A 410 15.21 1.64 -13.72
C GLY A 410 16.07 2.87 -13.96
N MET A 411 16.65 3.04 -15.16
CA MET A 411 17.65 4.10 -15.43
C MET A 411 17.12 5.49 -15.07
N PHE A 412 15.85 5.79 -15.36
CA PHE A 412 15.20 7.06 -15.05
C PHE A 412 14.04 6.90 -14.06
N GLU A 413 13.96 5.78 -13.36
CA GLU A 413 12.86 5.47 -12.45
C GLU A 413 12.69 6.59 -11.41
N PHE A 414 11.45 7.14 -11.29
CA PHE A 414 11.10 8.27 -10.42
C PHE A 414 11.87 9.57 -10.69
N CYS A 415 12.28 9.83 -11.92
CA CYS A 415 12.71 11.18 -12.35
C CYS A 415 11.46 12.02 -12.61
N GLU A 416 10.80 12.46 -11.54
CA GLU A 416 9.47 13.07 -11.62
C GLU A 416 9.45 14.41 -12.40
N ALA A 417 10.53 15.21 -12.32
CA ALA A 417 10.64 16.49 -13.03
C ALA A 417 11.13 16.36 -14.48
N LEU A 418 11.54 15.17 -14.92
CA LEU A 418 12.15 14.98 -16.24
C LEU A 418 11.12 15.23 -17.35
N GLU A 419 11.38 16.24 -18.19
CA GLU A 419 10.48 16.65 -19.26
C GLU A 419 10.96 16.17 -20.64
N GLU A 420 12.29 16.08 -20.87
CA GLU A 420 12.88 15.77 -22.17
C GLU A 420 14.18 14.97 -22.04
N ILE A 421 14.38 14.03 -22.94
CA ILE A 421 15.61 13.23 -23.07
C ILE A 421 16.04 13.27 -24.53
N ASP A 422 17.24 13.81 -24.79
CA ASP A 422 17.86 13.82 -26.11
C ASP A 422 18.86 12.70 -26.31
N GLY A 423 19.13 12.33 -27.55
CA GLY A 423 20.15 11.39 -27.96
C GLY A 423 19.75 9.92 -27.83
N LEU A 424 18.45 9.60 -27.68
CA LEU A 424 17.97 8.23 -27.75
C LEU A 424 17.85 7.67 -29.17
N ASP A 425 17.92 8.56 -30.19
CA ASP A 425 17.83 8.22 -31.60
C ASP A 425 19.04 7.44 -32.11
N ASP A 426 20.22 7.68 -31.52
CA ASP A 426 21.46 7.03 -31.87
C ASP A 426 21.72 5.71 -31.11
N TRP A 427 20.80 5.32 -30.19
CA TRP A 427 21.02 4.14 -29.35
C TRP A 427 20.94 2.82 -30.13
N ASP A 428 22.03 2.07 -30.11
CA ASP A 428 22.06 0.66 -30.51
C ASP A 428 21.66 -0.20 -29.31
N VAL A 429 20.42 -0.67 -29.30
CA VAL A 429 19.87 -1.54 -28.24
C VAL A 429 19.88 -3.02 -28.63
N SER A 430 20.65 -3.40 -29.65
CA SER A 430 20.68 -4.78 -30.18
C SER A 430 21.12 -5.83 -29.16
N ASN A 431 21.84 -5.43 -28.10
CA ASN A 431 22.25 -6.31 -27.01
C ASN A 431 21.44 -6.10 -25.71
N LEU A 432 20.49 -5.16 -25.69
CA LEU A 432 19.66 -4.87 -24.53
C LEU A 432 18.74 -6.05 -24.21
N LYS A 433 18.76 -6.51 -22.96
CA LYS A 433 17.96 -7.61 -22.44
C LYS A 433 16.89 -7.15 -21.46
N ASP A 434 17.25 -6.19 -20.59
CA ASP A 434 16.38 -5.73 -19.50
C ASP A 434 16.19 -4.20 -19.59
N ALA A 435 14.98 -3.80 -19.95
CA ALA A 435 14.52 -2.40 -19.94
C ALA A 435 13.43 -2.16 -18.88
N SER A 436 13.31 -3.07 -17.90
CA SER A 436 12.31 -2.94 -16.85
C SER A 436 12.48 -1.64 -16.06
N PHE A 437 11.38 -0.98 -15.72
CA PHE A 437 11.34 0.27 -14.95
C PHE A 437 12.05 1.47 -15.60
N MET A 438 12.49 1.41 -16.86
CA MET A 438 13.37 2.43 -17.44
C MET A 438 12.82 3.85 -17.29
N PHE A 439 11.52 4.07 -17.59
CA PHE A 439 10.85 5.36 -17.47
C PHE A 439 9.74 5.36 -16.40
N ASN A 440 9.81 4.42 -15.45
CA ASN A 440 8.80 4.24 -14.42
C ASN A 440 8.63 5.51 -13.57
N TYR A 441 7.39 6.07 -13.55
CA TYR A 441 7.04 7.31 -12.86
C TYR A 441 7.87 8.55 -13.26
N CYS A 442 8.30 8.67 -14.53
CA CYS A 442 8.72 9.93 -15.10
C CYS A 442 7.47 10.79 -15.43
N LYS A 443 6.83 11.31 -14.39
CA LYS A 443 5.48 11.89 -14.47
C LYS A 443 5.35 13.06 -15.43
N ASN A 444 6.41 13.91 -15.51
CA ASN A 444 6.40 15.12 -16.34
C ASN A 444 6.94 14.90 -17.76
N LEU A 445 7.38 13.67 -18.10
CA LEU A 445 7.91 13.36 -19.42
C LEU A 445 6.79 13.47 -20.45
N LYS A 446 6.99 14.39 -21.43
CA LYS A 446 5.96 14.77 -22.41
C LYS A 446 5.93 13.86 -23.62
N GLU A 447 7.08 13.37 -24.04
CA GLU A 447 7.26 12.45 -25.16
C GLU A 447 8.55 11.64 -25.03
N ILE A 448 8.60 10.49 -25.68
CA ILE A 448 9.81 9.70 -25.87
C ILE A 448 9.90 9.43 -27.37
N ARG A 449 10.89 10.06 -28.00
CA ARG A 449 11.08 9.99 -29.45
C ARG A 449 11.96 8.81 -29.84
N TYR A 450 11.84 8.37 -31.09
CA TYR A 450 12.77 7.48 -31.80
C TYR A 450 12.84 6.03 -31.28
N LEU A 451 11.96 5.59 -30.40
CA LEU A 451 11.95 4.20 -29.93
C LEU A 451 11.59 3.20 -31.04
N ASP A 452 10.99 3.67 -32.15
CA ASP A 452 10.68 2.82 -33.33
C ASP A 452 11.93 2.39 -34.11
N ASN A 453 13.08 3.02 -33.86
CA ASN A 453 14.37 2.63 -34.47
C ASN A 453 15.10 1.54 -33.65
N TRP A 454 14.62 1.25 -32.42
CA TRP A 454 15.28 0.30 -31.53
C TRP A 454 15.19 -1.15 -32.06
N ASN A 455 16.34 -1.81 -32.19
CA ASN A 455 16.42 -3.24 -32.50
C ASN A 455 16.25 -4.07 -31.21
N THR A 456 15.00 -4.40 -30.88
CA THR A 456 14.62 -5.04 -29.60
C THR A 456 14.69 -6.57 -29.62
N ARG A 457 15.38 -7.18 -30.59
CA ARG A 457 15.41 -8.65 -30.77
C ARG A 457 15.88 -9.45 -29.55
N ASN A 458 16.73 -8.86 -28.69
CA ASN A 458 17.28 -9.52 -27.50
C ASN A 458 16.56 -9.12 -26.20
N LEU A 459 15.57 -8.22 -26.30
CA LEU A 459 14.84 -7.73 -25.15
C LEU A 459 13.95 -8.82 -24.57
N THR A 460 14.08 -9.07 -23.26
CA THR A 460 13.36 -10.13 -22.53
C THR A 460 12.30 -9.59 -21.61
N THR A 461 12.40 -8.33 -21.15
CA THR A 461 11.43 -7.71 -20.26
C THR A 461 11.29 -6.21 -20.52
N ILE A 462 10.02 -5.77 -20.48
CA ILE A 462 9.60 -4.36 -20.49
C ILE A 462 8.70 -4.09 -19.28
N SER A 463 8.83 -4.91 -18.23
CA SER A 463 8.04 -4.77 -17.01
C SER A 463 8.16 -3.37 -16.44
N ASN A 464 7.03 -2.70 -16.17
CA ASN A 464 6.97 -1.32 -15.65
C ASN A 464 7.68 -0.25 -16.52
N MET A 465 8.07 -0.54 -17.76
CA MET A 465 8.94 0.35 -18.53
C MET A 465 8.34 1.74 -18.73
N PHE A 466 7.06 1.84 -19.02
CA PHE A 466 6.36 3.10 -19.27
C PHE A 466 5.31 3.43 -18.19
N LYS A 467 5.37 2.73 -17.04
CA LYS A 467 4.39 2.91 -15.97
C LYS A 467 4.43 4.34 -15.40
N GLY A 468 3.26 4.95 -15.21
CA GLY A 468 3.16 6.24 -14.53
C GLY A 468 3.64 7.43 -15.32
N LEU A 469 3.60 7.38 -16.66
CA LEU A 469 3.82 8.52 -17.55
C LEU A 469 2.55 9.39 -17.58
N GLU A 470 2.35 10.16 -16.53
CA GLU A 470 1.10 10.87 -16.28
C GLU A 470 0.88 12.07 -17.19
N SER A 471 1.95 12.71 -17.72
CA SER A 471 1.89 13.89 -18.59
C SER A 471 2.06 13.59 -20.07
N MET A 472 2.08 12.31 -20.47
CA MET A 472 2.33 11.87 -21.85
C MET A 472 1.02 11.52 -22.56
N PRO A 473 0.41 12.41 -23.36
CA PRO A 473 -0.83 12.14 -24.07
C PRO A 473 -0.63 11.31 -25.35
N ILE A 474 0.59 11.31 -25.90
CA ILE A 474 0.98 10.59 -27.11
C ILE A 474 1.93 9.46 -26.69
N PRO A 475 1.55 8.19 -26.91
CA PRO A 475 2.42 7.08 -26.55
C PRO A 475 3.69 7.06 -27.42
N PRO A 476 4.81 6.53 -26.90
CA PRO A 476 6.00 6.30 -27.69
C PRO A 476 5.69 5.34 -28.84
N ASN A 477 6.24 5.61 -30.03
CA ASN A 477 6.06 4.71 -31.17
C ASN A 477 6.95 3.47 -31.01
N ILE A 478 6.33 2.34 -30.72
CA ILE A 478 6.97 1.03 -30.50
C ILE A 478 6.39 -0.05 -31.41
N SER A 479 5.67 0.36 -32.45
CA SER A 479 4.96 -0.54 -33.38
C SER A 479 5.90 -1.51 -34.14
N LYS A 480 7.18 -1.11 -34.34
CA LYS A 480 8.17 -1.92 -35.03
C LYS A 480 8.98 -2.87 -34.15
N TRP A 481 8.76 -2.87 -32.86
CA TRP A 481 9.54 -3.69 -31.93
C TRP A 481 9.42 -5.19 -32.22
N ASN A 482 10.55 -5.86 -32.21
CA ASN A 482 10.59 -7.32 -32.17
C ASN A 482 10.37 -7.79 -30.74
N THR A 483 9.21 -8.37 -30.47
CA THR A 483 8.81 -8.80 -29.12
C THR A 483 8.95 -10.31 -28.92
N GLU A 484 9.56 -11.03 -29.87
CA GLU A 484 9.62 -12.50 -29.87
C GLU A 484 10.24 -13.10 -28.61
N ASN A 485 11.22 -12.41 -28.01
CA ASN A 485 11.93 -12.88 -26.82
C ASN A 485 11.42 -12.26 -25.52
N ILE A 486 10.42 -11.40 -25.57
CA ILE A 486 9.83 -10.82 -24.37
C ILE A 486 9.03 -11.88 -23.60
N VAL A 487 9.31 -11.98 -22.31
CA VAL A 487 8.69 -12.91 -21.37
C VAL A 487 7.79 -12.17 -20.40
N ASP A 488 8.15 -10.93 -19.99
CA ASP A 488 7.45 -10.15 -18.97
C ASP A 488 7.10 -8.75 -19.45
N MET A 489 5.79 -8.45 -19.49
CA MET A 489 5.21 -7.15 -19.82
C MET A 489 4.37 -6.59 -18.66
N THR A 490 4.58 -7.10 -17.44
CA THR A 490 3.85 -6.69 -16.24
C THR A 490 3.85 -5.17 -16.09
N LEU A 491 2.66 -4.53 -15.92
CA LEU A 491 2.53 -3.08 -15.69
C LEU A 491 3.17 -2.19 -16.79
N ALA A 492 3.44 -2.71 -17.99
CA ALA A 492 4.26 -1.99 -18.98
C ALA A 492 3.73 -0.59 -19.31
N PHE A 493 2.41 -0.37 -19.35
CA PHE A 493 1.77 0.92 -19.61
C PHE A 493 0.83 1.34 -18.47
N ALA A 494 0.92 0.71 -17.33
CA ALA A 494 0.02 1.01 -16.23
C ALA A 494 0.18 2.46 -15.73
N PHE A 495 -0.91 3.04 -15.20
CA PHE A 495 -0.91 4.39 -14.62
C PHE A 495 -0.57 5.53 -15.61
N CYS A 496 -0.65 5.27 -16.91
CA CYS A 496 -0.50 6.30 -17.93
C CYS A 496 -1.84 7.07 -18.07
N SER A 497 -2.15 7.92 -17.10
CA SER A 497 -3.47 8.52 -16.94
C SER A 497 -3.87 9.48 -18.06
N SER A 498 -2.91 10.06 -18.78
CA SER A 498 -3.14 10.99 -19.90
C SER A 498 -3.21 10.33 -21.28
N LEU A 499 -2.87 9.04 -21.39
CA LEU A 499 -2.91 8.34 -22.68
C LEU A 499 -4.33 8.23 -23.25
N ASN A 500 -4.55 8.78 -24.44
CA ASN A 500 -5.83 8.70 -25.15
C ASN A 500 -5.94 7.46 -26.03
N TYR A 501 -4.80 6.93 -26.49
CA TYR A 501 -4.68 5.73 -27.33
C TYR A 501 -3.33 5.05 -27.05
N LEU A 502 -3.15 3.83 -27.51
CA LEU A 502 -1.88 3.10 -27.48
C LEU A 502 -1.26 3.07 -28.89
N PRO A 503 0.06 2.87 -29.01
CA PRO A 503 0.68 2.62 -30.30
C PRO A 503 0.11 1.34 -30.91
N ASP A 504 0.28 1.14 -32.23
CA ASP A 504 -0.14 -0.10 -32.86
C ASP A 504 0.75 -1.28 -32.41
N ILE A 505 0.25 -2.06 -31.48
CA ILE A 505 0.88 -3.27 -30.94
C ILE A 505 0.22 -4.56 -31.45
N SER A 506 -0.58 -4.48 -32.51
CA SER A 506 -1.32 -5.60 -33.08
C SER A 506 -0.41 -6.70 -33.62
N ASN A 507 0.80 -6.32 -34.08
CA ASN A 507 1.78 -7.22 -34.65
C ASN A 507 2.78 -7.80 -33.65
N TRP A 508 2.64 -7.50 -32.36
CA TRP A 508 3.54 -8.03 -31.35
C TRP A 508 3.47 -9.57 -31.27
N ASN A 509 4.61 -10.21 -31.31
CA ASN A 509 4.73 -11.65 -31.14
C ASN A 509 4.82 -11.99 -29.67
N THR A 510 3.69 -12.43 -29.09
CA THR A 510 3.57 -12.71 -27.65
C THR A 510 3.75 -14.21 -27.30
N LYS A 511 4.27 -15.04 -28.22
CA LYS A 511 4.38 -16.50 -28.03
C LYS A 511 5.19 -16.93 -26.79
N ASN A 512 6.11 -16.08 -26.34
CA ASN A 512 6.96 -16.35 -25.18
C ASN A 512 6.56 -15.57 -23.93
N VAL A 513 5.55 -14.73 -24.01
CA VAL A 513 5.09 -13.92 -22.87
C VAL A 513 4.42 -14.82 -21.82
N GLU A 514 4.88 -14.70 -20.59
CA GLU A 514 4.37 -15.44 -19.44
C GLU A 514 3.62 -14.54 -18.44
N ALA A 515 3.90 -13.21 -18.45
CA ALA A 515 3.32 -12.25 -17.52
C ALA A 515 2.89 -10.95 -18.21
N ILE A 516 1.60 -10.62 -18.04
CA ILE A 516 0.98 -9.36 -18.51
C ILE A 516 0.08 -8.70 -17.45
N PRO A 517 0.13 -9.06 -16.14
CA PRO A 517 -0.81 -8.47 -15.21
C PRO A 517 -0.70 -6.94 -15.21
N LEU A 518 -1.83 -6.26 -15.07
CA LEU A 518 -1.95 -4.80 -14.99
C LEU A 518 -1.35 -4.04 -16.20
N ILE A 519 -1.14 -4.67 -17.36
CA ILE A 519 -0.37 -4.07 -18.46
C ILE A 519 -0.92 -2.70 -18.90
N PHE A 520 -2.26 -2.49 -18.89
CA PHE A 520 -2.91 -1.22 -19.23
C PHE A 520 -3.69 -0.62 -18.05
N CYS A 521 -3.49 -1.13 -16.85
CA CYS A 521 -4.24 -0.72 -15.66
C CYS A 521 -4.08 0.79 -15.40
N LYS A 522 -5.19 1.47 -15.03
CA LYS A 522 -5.20 2.93 -14.75
C LYS A 522 -4.83 3.84 -15.92
N CYS A 523 -5.03 3.38 -17.15
CA CYS A 523 -5.02 4.26 -18.33
C CYS A 523 -6.37 5.00 -18.42
N ASN A 524 -6.55 6.02 -17.57
CA ASN A 524 -7.88 6.60 -17.29
C ASN A 524 -8.58 7.21 -18.50
N LEU A 525 -7.82 7.79 -19.43
CA LEU A 525 -8.35 8.45 -20.64
C LEU A 525 -8.38 7.54 -21.87
N LEU A 526 -7.89 6.31 -21.77
CA LEU A 526 -7.85 5.35 -22.88
C LEU A 526 -9.27 4.95 -23.28
N LYS A 527 -9.65 5.24 -24.54
CA LYS A 527 -11.01 4.98 -25.05
C LYS A 527 -11.13 3.66 -25.81
N SER A 528 -10.04 3.20 -26.41
CA SER A 528 -9.96 1.96 -27.19
C SER A 528 -8.53 1.42 -27.19
N LEU A 529 -8.39 0.16 -27.52
CA LEU A 529 -7.11 -0.53 -27.68
C LEU A 529 -6.88 -0.86 -29.17
N PRO A 530 -5.63 -0.98 -29.62
CA PRO A 530 -5.31 -1.60 -30.92
C PRO A 530 -5.78 -3.07 -30.94
N ASP A 531 -5.84 -3.68 -32.12
CA ASP A 531 -6.26 -5.07 -32.27
C ASP A 531 -5.26 -6.05 -31.65
N ILE A 532 -5.54 -6.50 -30.44
CA ILE A 532 -4.76 -7.51 -29.70
C ILE A 532 -5.36 -8.92 -29.79
N SER A 533 -6.30 -9.15 -30.71
CA SER A 533 -6.97 -10.44 -30.90
C SER A 533 -6.02 -11.58 -31.30
N LYS A 534 -4.88 -11.23 -31.91
CA LYS A 534 -3.86 -12.18 -32.38
C LYS A 534 -2.79 -12.51 -31.36
N TRP A 535 -2.82 -11.91 -30.20
CA TRP A 535 -1.85 -12.22 -29.15
C TRP A 535 -1.92 -13.70 -28.75
N ASN A 536 -0.79 -14.36 -28.72
CA ASN A 536 -0.68 -15.71 -28.19
C ASN A 536 -0.59 -15.63 -26.65
N THR A 537 -1.63 -16.10 -25.98
CA THR A 537 -1.75 -16.03 -24.52
C THR A 537 -1.54 -17.37 -23.83
N SER A 538 -1.15 -18.41 -24.60
CA SER A 538 -1.09 -19.80 -24.11
C SER A 538 -0.14 -20.07 -22.94
N LYS A 539 0.88 -19.20 -22.72
CA LYS A 539 1.81 -19.29 -21.59
C LYS A 539 1.43 -18.44 -20.39
N ILE A 540 0.46 -17.55 -20.55
CA ILE A 540 0.12 -16.56 -19.52
C ILE A 540 -0.65 -17.24 -18.39
N LYS A 541 -0.22 -17.01 -17.17
CA LYS A 541 -0.83 -17.54 -15.96
C LYS A 541 -1.62 -16.48 -15.18
N ASP A 542 -1.24 -15.21 -15.30
CA ASP A 542 -1.84 -14.11 -14.55
C ASP A 542 -2.34 -13.03 -15.52
N PHE A 543 -3.66 -12.91 -15.62
CA PHE A 543 -4.39 -11.91 -16.41
C PHE A 543 -4.96 -10.80 -15.54
N SER A 544 -4.52 -10.69 -14.27
CA SER A 544 -5.11 -9.76 -13.32
C SER A 544 -5.04 -8.31 -13.81
N HIS A 545 -6.19 -7.63 -13.72
CA HIS A 545 -6.35 -6.19 -13.98
C HIS A 545 -5.77 -5.70 -15.32
N ILE A 546 -5.75 -6.52 -16.36
CA ILE A 546 -5.19 -6.11 -17.68
C ILE A 546 -5.78 -4.77 -18.14
N PHE A 547 -7.10 -4.59 -18.03
CA PHE A 547 -7.82 -3.38 -18.37
C PHE A 547 -8.38 -2.67 -17.12
N GLY A 548 -7.96 -3.10 -15.93
CA GLY A 548 -8.48 -2.57 -14.68
C GLY A 548 -8.31 -1.06 -14.58
N GLU A 549 -9.34 -0.37 -14.06
CA GLU A 549 -9.35 1.07 -13.83
C GLU A 549 -9.16 1.93 -15.12
N CYS A 550 -9.45 1.37 -16.30
CA CYS A 550 -9.54 2.13 -17.55
C CYS A 550 -10.91 2.82 -17.63
N TYR A 551 -11.10 3.91 -16.92
CA TYR A 551 -12.39 4.55 -16.68
C TYR A 551 -13.12 4.97 -17.95
N SER A 552 -12.38 5.38 -19.00
CA SER A 552 -12.94 5.88 -20.27
C SER A 552 -13.06 4.82 -21.36
N LEU A 553 -12.65 3.57 -21.09
CA LEU A 553 -12.63 2.50 -22.09
C LEU A 553 -14.06 2.16 -22.52
N LEU A 554 -14.35 2.32 -23.81
CA LEU A 554 -15.69 2.11 -24.38
C LEU A 554 -15.92 0.67 -24.84
N SER A 555 -14.87 0.03 -25.34
CA SER A 555 -14.87 -1.34 -25.83
C SER A 555 -13.47 -1.95 -25.77
N VAL A 556 -13.37 -3.25 -25.70
CA VAL A 556 -12.13 -4.03 -25.89
C VAL A 556 -12.16 -4.73 -27.23
N PRO A 557 -11.00 -4.97 -27.86
CA PRO A 557 -10.89 -5.80 -29.08
C PRO A 557 -11.43 -7.22 -28.86
N ASP A 558 -11.65 -7.97 -29.93
CA ASP A 558 -12.09 -9.36 -29.85
C ASP A 558 -11.02 -10.26 -29.20
N ILE A 559 -11.16 -10.53 -27.89
CA ILE A 559 -10.31 -11.42 -27.11
C ILE A 559 -10.90 -12.83 -26.93
N SER A 560 -11.93 -13.17 -27.70
CA SER A 560 -12.61 -14.47 -27.62
C SER A 560 -11.70 -15.66 -27.91
N LYS A 561 -10.62 -15.41 -28.66
CA LYS A 561 -9.63 -16.43 -29.07
C LYS A 561 -8.44 -16.56 -28.16
N TRP A 562 -8.36 -15.74 -27.11
CA TRP A 562 -7.26 -15.87 -26.15
C TRP A 562 -7.28 -17.26 -25.49
N ASP A 563 -6.14 -17.91 -25.50
CA ASP A 563 -5.96 -19.19 -24.79
C ASP A 563 -5.71 -18.91 -23.30
N THR A 564 -6.72 -19.23 -22.49
CA THR A 564 -6.68 -19.05 -21.03
C THR A 564 -6.44 -20.38 -20.29
N SER A 565 -6.08 -21.46 -21.01
CA SER A 565 -5.96 -22.81 -20.45
C SER A 565 -4.88 -22.96 -19.36
N ASN A 566 -3.95 -22.01 -19.26
CA ASN A 566 -2.93 -21.94 -18.22
C ASN A 566 -3.20 -20.84 -17.18
N ALA A 567 -4.29 -20.10 -17.34
CA ALA A 567 -4.63 -19.02 -16.43
C ALA A 567 -4.95 -19.53 -15.02
N THR A 568 -4.23 -19.05 -14.04
CA THR A 568 -4.51 -19.29 -12.61
C THR A 568 -5.18 -18.09 -11.95
N LYS A 569 -4.99 -16.88 -12.51
CA LYS A 569 -5.60 -15.64 -12.04
C LYS A 569 -6.21 -14.86 -13.19
N LEU A 570 -7.49 -14.54 -13.03
CA LEU A 570 -8.28 -13.73 -13.95
C LEU A 570 -8.90 -12.52 -13.24
N ARG A 571 -8.39 -12.20 -12.04
CA ARG A 571 -8.92 -11.16 -11.16
C ARG A 571 -9.01 -9.82 -11.87
N GLY A 572 -10.18 -9.17 -11.76
CA GLY A 572 -10.34 -7.75 -12.07
C GLY A 572 -10.02 -7.35 -13.52
N ILE A 573 -10.12 -8.26 -14.49
CA ILE A 573 -9.76 -7.97 -15.90
C ILE A 573 -10.40 -6.67 -16.37
N PHE A 574 -11.69 -6.44 -16.07
CA PHE A 574 -12.43 -5.24 -16.43
C PHE A 574 -12.81 -4.39 -15.22
N HIS A 575 -12.13 -4.60 -14.08
CA HIS A 575 -12.40 -3.87 -12.85
C HIS A 575 -12.41 -2.35 -13.06
N GLN A 576 -13.49 -1.68 -12.62
CA GLN A 576 -13.68 -0.24 -12.75
C GLN A 576 -13.61 0.33 -14.19
N CYS A 577 -13.94 -0.45 -15.19
CA CYS A 577 -14.16 0.07 -16.54
C CYS A 577 -15.52 0.77 -16.62
N TYR A 578 -15.63 1.96 -16.05
CA TYR A 578 -16.91 2.66 -15.84
C TYR A 578 -17.69 2.93 -17.14
N SER A 579 -17.01 3.10 -18.28
CA SER A 579 -17.60 3.44 -19.57
C SER A 579 -17.76 2.24 -20.50
N LEU A 580 -17.36 1.03 -20.08
CA LEU A 580 -17.38 -0.18 -20.90
C LEU A 580 -18.82 -0.63 -21.14
N LYS A 581 -19.27 -0.59 -22.39
CA LYS A 581 -20.67 -0.89 -22.78
C LYS A 581 -20.92 -2.37 -23.00
N SER A 582 -19.92 -3.10 -23.48
CA SER A 582 -19.99 -4.53 -23.74
C SER A 582 -18.61 -5.19 -23.59
N VAL A 583 -18.61 -6.45 -23.22
CA VAL A 583 -17.43 -7.33 -23.19
C VAL A 583 -17.51 -8.26 -24.37
N PRO A 584 -16.39 -8.57 -25.07
CA PRO A 584 -16.34 -9.59 -26.12
C PRO A 584 -16.85 -10.96 -25.63
N ASP A 585 -17.20 -11.85 -26.54
CA ASP A 585 -17.62 -13.20 -26.20
C ASP A 585 -16.47 -14.01 -25.59
N ILE A 586 -16.46 -14.13 -24.27
CA ILE A 586 -15.48 -14.90 -23.48
C ILE A 586 -16.04 -16.27 -23.03
N SER A 587 -17.15 -16.72 -23.62
CA SER A 587 -17.80 -18.00 -23.27
C SER A 587 -16.90 -19.21 -23.46
N LYS A 588 -15.92 -19.11 -24.36
CA LYS A 588 -14.98 -20.19 -24.69
C LYS A 588 -13.68 -20.16 -23.88
N TRP A 589 -13.50 -19.20 -23.01
CA TRP A 589 -12.32 -19.18 -22.16
C TRP A 589 -12.26 -20.43 -21.28
N ASN A 590 -11.12 -21.08 -21.27
CA ASN A 590 -10.87 -22.20 -20.37
C ASN A 590 -10.38 -21.68 -19.02
N VAL A 591 -11.25 -21.71 -18.02
CA VAL A 591 -10.95 -21.24 -16.67
C VAL A 591 -10.70 -22.40 -15.68
N SER A 592 -10.55 -23.63 -16.17
CA SER A 592 -10.45 -24.84 -15.33
C SER A 592 -9.23 -24.84 -14.38
N LYS A 593 -8.19 -24.05 -14.64
CA LYS A 593 -7.05 -23.87 -13.73
C LYS A 593 -7.13 -22.59 -12.90
N ALA A 594 -8.13 -21.76 -13.12
CA ALA A 594 -8.27 -20.50 -12.41
C ALA A 594 -8.55 -20.74 -10.92
N GLN A 595 -7.82 -20.06 -10.08
CA GLN A 595 -8.00 -20.02 -8.63
C GLN A 595 -8.68 -18.73 -8.18
N ASP A 596 -8.50 -17.65 -8.93
CA ASP A 596 -9.02 -16.33 -8.62
C ASP A 596 -9.70 -15.72 -9.86
N ILE A 597 -11.03 -15.56 -9.77
CA ILE A 597 -11.87 -14.84 -10.74
C ILE A 597 -12.53 -13.61 -10.11
N SER A 598 -12.05 -13.17 -8.94
CA SER A 598 -12.64 -12.06 -8.20
C SER A 598 -12.68 -10.77 -9.03
N GLY A 599 -13.75 -10.04 -8.92
CA GLY A 599 -13.91 -8.71 -9.49
C GLY A 599 -13.74 -8.58 -11.02
N ILE A 600 -13.85 -9.66 -11.81
CA ILE A 600 -13.67 -9.58 -13.29
C ILE A 600 -14.52 -8.44 -13.87
N PHE A 601 -15.79 -8.32 -13.47
CA PHE A 601 -16.71 -7.31 -13.97
C PHE A 601 -17.03 -6.23 -12.94
N ASN A 602 -16.26 -6.14 -11.86
CA ASN A 602 -16.55 -5.20 -10.76
C ASN A 602 -16.55 -3.75 -11.28
N HIS A 603 -17.57 -2.98 -10.91
CA HIS A 603 -17.73 -1.57 -11.26
C HIS A 603 -17.80 -1.26 -12.78
N CYS A 604 -18.26 -2.18 -13.63
CA CYS A 604 -18.61 -1.86 -15.02
C CYS A 604 -20.01 -1.22 -15.09
N ARG A 605 -20.10 0.06 -14.69
CA ARG A 605 -21.35 0.75 -14.35
C ARG A 605 -22.38 0.86 -15.47
N VAL A 606 -21.94 0.81 -16.75
CA VAL A 606 -22.79 0.94 -17.93
C VAL A 606 -22.88 -0.35 -18.75
N LEU A 607 -22.28 -1.44 -18.28
CA LEU A 607 -22.33 -2.75 -18.90
C LEU A 607 -23.76 -3.29 -18.84
N THR A 608 -24.34 -3.60 -20.00
CA THR A 608 -25.76 -3.99 -20.09
C THR A 608 -25.98 -5.51 -19.98
N SER A 609 -24.97 -6.31 -20.26
CA SER A 609 -25.04 -7.76 -20.17
C SER A 609 -23.65 -8.38 -19.94
N ILE A 610 -23.63 -9.52 -19.28
CA ILE A 610 -22.44 -10.39 -19.15
C ILE A 610 -22.49 -11.42 -20.27
N PRO A 611 -21.36 -11.76 -20.94
CA PRO A 611 -21.29 -12.87 -21.87
C PRO A 611 -21.73 -14.19 -21.21
N ASP A 612 -22.14 -15.18 -22.03
CA ASP A 612 -22.54 -16.49 -21.50
C ASP A 612 -21.34 -17.26 -20.90
N ILE A 613 -21.21 -17.18 -19.59
CA ILE A 613 -20.18 -17.86 -18.79
C ILE A 613 -20.72 -19.12 -18.10
N SER A 614 -21.88 -19.60 -18.48
CA SER A 614 -22.55 -20.78 -17.88
C SER A 614 -21.70 -22.06 -17.94
N LYS A 615 -20.82 -22.16 -18.95
CA LYS A 615 -19.96 -23.33 -19.19
C LYS A 615 -18.57 -23.22 -18.58
N TRP A 616 -18.27 -22.18 -17.86
CA TRP A 616 -17.00 -22.05 -17.18
C TRP A 616 -16.84 -23.16 -16.14
N ASP A 617 -15.75 -23.91 -16.21
CA ASP A 617 -15.37 -24.87 -15.17
C ASP A 617 -14.62 -24.12 -14.06
N ILE A 618 -15.36 -23.78 -13.00
CA ILE A 618 -14.82 -23.08 -11.84
C ILE A 618 -14.41 -24.01 -10.70
N SER A 619 -14.28 -25.30 -10.96
CA SER A 619 -14.04 -26.32 -9.93
C SER A 619 -12.75 -26.12 -9.11
N ASN A 620 -11.78 -25.35 -9.64
CA ASN A 620 -10.55 -24.98 -8.93
C ASN A 620 -10.56 -23.54 -8.37
N VAL A 621 -11.65 -22.82 -8.54
CA VAL A 621 -11.75 -21.44 -8.07
C VAL A 621 -11.89 -21.38 -6.55
N ASN A 622 -11.05 -20.57 -5.91
CA ASN A 622 -11.11 -20.28 -4.48
C ASN A 622 -11.72 -18.90 -4.20
N LEU A 623 -11.44 -17.91 -5.07
CA LEU A 623 -11.84 -16.53 -4.88
C LEU A 623 -12.74 -16.07 -6.03
N MET A 624 -13.97 -15.65 -5.72
CA MET A 624 -14.89 -15.04 -6.66
C MET A 624 -15.68 -13.87 -6.04
N ASN A 625 -15.08 -13.26 -5.00
CA ASN A 625 -15.63 -12.04 -4.40
C ASN A 625 -15.72 -10.92 -5.44
N ASP A 626 -16.67 -9.98 -5.27
CA ASP A 626 -16.87 -8.82 -6.14
C ASP A 626 -17.12 -9.13 -7.63
N LEU A 627 -17.30 -10.39 -8.03
CA LEU A 627 -17.30 -10.81 -9.44
C LEU A 627 -18.22 -9.95 -10.32
N PHE A 628 -19.42 -9.65 -9.84
CA PHE A 628 -20.44 -8.84 -10.53
C PHE A 628 -20.74 -7.54 -9.81
N SER A 629 -20.03 -7.20 -8.76
CA SER A 629 -20.31 -6.07 -7.88
C SER A 629 -20.38 -4.74 -8.64
N ASN A 630 -21.27 -3.84 -8.22
CA ASN A 630 -21.40 -2.48 -8.74
C ASN A 630 -21.75 -2.34 -10.24
N ASN A 631 -22.38 -3.35 -10.82
CA ASN A 631 -22.92 -3.32 -12.19
C ASN A 631 -24.37 -2.78 -12.17
N ARG A 632 -24.48 -1.48 -12.36
CA ARG A 632 -25.74 -0.76 -12.09
C ARG A 632 -26.81 -0.91 -13.20
N THR A 633 -26.45 -1.41 -14.37
CA THR A 633 -27.32 -1.49 -15.57
C THR A 633 -27.69 -2.92 -15.96
N ILE A 634 -27.03 -3.93 -15.39
CA ILE A 634 -27.33 -5.34 -15.67
C ILE A 634 -28.67 -5.70 -15.05
N ILE A 635 -29.57 -6.25 -15.89
CA ILE A 635 -30.93 -6.65 -15.49
C ILE A 635 -30.98 -8.12 -15.08
N SER A 636 -30.18 -8.98 -15.72
CA SER A 636 -30.07 -10.41 -15.45
C SER A 636 -28.65 -10.91 -15.67
N LEU A 637 -28.30 -12.00 -15.01
CA LEU A 637 -27.00 -12.67 -15.16
C LEU A 637 -27.15 -13.92 -16.05
N PRO A 638 -26.07 -14.42 -16.68
CA PRO A 638 -26.08 -15.72 -17.34
C PRO A 638 -26.40 -16.83 -16.33
N ASP A 639 -26.82 -18.01 -16.84
CA ASP A 639 -27.14 -19.16 -15.99
C ASP A 639 -25.88 -19.76 -15.34
N ILE A 640 -25.64 -19.39 -14.09
CA ILE A 640 -24.51 -19.88 -13.26
C ILE A 640 -24.94 -20.96 -12.24
N SER A 641 -26.13 -21.55 -12.42
CA SER A 641 -26.71 -22.53 -11.50
C SER A 641 -25.91 -23.82 -11.38
N ASN A 642 -25.17 -24.19 -12.42
CA ASN A 642 -24.37 -25.41 -12.46
C ASN A 642 -22.90 -25.24 -12.10
N TRP A 643 -22.51 -24.09 -11.64
CA TRP A 643 -21.14 -23.85 -11.19
C TRP A 643 -20.76 -24.76 -10.00
N ASN A 644 -19.61 -25.42 -10.09
CA ASN A 644 -19.06 -26.21 -8.99
C ASN A 644 -18.29 -25.31 -8.03
N THR A 645 -18.94 -24.88 -6.96
CA THR A 645 -18.38 -23.90 -5.99
C THR A 645 -17.69 -24.57 -4.78
N LYS A 646 -17.50 -25.89 -4.79
CA LYS A 646 -16.97 -26.67 -3.65
C LYS A 646 -15.66 -26.13 -3.07
N ASN A 647 -14.78 -25.59 -3.90
CA ASN A 647 -13.48 -25.08 -3.46
C ASN A 647 -13.49 -23.57 -3.17
N VAL A 648 -14.63 -22.90 -3.36
CA VAL A 648 -14.76 -21.47 -3.12
C VAL A 648 -14.73 -21.17 -1.63
N THR A 649 -13.86 -20.23 -1.25
CA THR A 649 -13.70 -19.76 0.13
C THR A 649 -14.19 -18.33 0.34
N ASN A 650 -14.30 -17.53 -0.74
CA ASN A 650 -14.70 -16.14 -0.66
C ASN A 650 -15.70 -15.76 -1.76
N ILE A 651 -16.92 -15.36 -1.34
CA ILE A 651 -17.99 -14.83 -2.19
C ILE A 651 -18.48 -13.46 -1.72
N LYS A 652 -17.70 -12.78 -0.85
CA LYS A 652 -18.07 -11.44 -0.35
C LYS A 652 -18.40 -10.51 -1.51
N GLU A 653 -19.43 -9.70 -1.35
CA GLU A 653 -19.79 -8.63 -2.27
C GLU A 653 -20.07 -9.08 -3.73
N ILE A 654 -20.29 -10.40 -3.98
CA ILE A 654 -20.37 -10.93 -5.35
C ILE A 654 -21.42 -10.25 -6.21
N PHE A 655 -22.56 -9.83 -5.63
CA PHE A 655 -23.66 -9.10 -6.31
C PHE A 655 -23.86 -7.69 -5.73
N LEU A 656 -22.97 -7.18 -4.88
CA LEU A 656 -23.08 -5.88 -4.24
C LEU A 656 -23.45 -4.79 -5.24
N SER A 657 -24.45 -3.97 -4.93
CA SER A 657 -24.86 -2.80 -5.73
C SER A 657 -25.20 -3.10 -7.22
N CYS A 658 -25.69 -4.29 -7.51
CA CYS A 658 -26.31 -4.60 -8.79
C CYS A 658 -27.73 -4.01 -8.83
N THR A 659 -27.81 -2.68 -8.87
CA THR A 659 -29.03 -1.93 -8.60
C THR A 659 -30.18 -2.15 -9.60
N SER A 660 -29.90 -2.58 -10.85
CA SER A 660 -30.92 -2.90 -11.86
C SER A 660 -31.27 -4.39 -11.94
N LEU A 661 -30.57 -5.25 -11.23
CA LEU A 661 -30.76 -6.70 -11.25
C LEU A 661 -32.15 -7.04 -10.69
N GLN A 662 -32.97 -7.73 -11.51
CA GLN A 662 -34.35 -8.08 -11.13
C GLN A 662 -34.48 -9.50 -10.59
N SER A 663 -33.64 -10.40 -11.07
CA SER A 663 -33.60 -11.81 -10.65
C SER A 663 -32.20 -12.36 -10.71
N LEU A 664 -31.93 -13.34 -9.87
CA LEU A 664 -30.70 -14.15 -9.88
C LEU A 664 -30.99 -15.50 -10.53
N PRO A 665 -29.99 -16.14 -11.19
CA PRO A 665 -30.06 -17.57 -11.54
C PRO A 665 -30.24 -18.42 -10.28
N ASP A 666 -30.67 -19.68 -10.44
CA ASP A 666 -30.82 -20.62 -9.32
C ASP A 666 -29.44 -20.99 -8.73
N ILE A 667 -29.07 -20.37 -7.64
CA ILE A 667 -27.82 -20.63 -6.88
C ILE A 667 -28.02 -21.58 -5.69
N SER A 668 -29.16 -22.26 -5.61
CA SER A 668 -29.50 -23.17 -4.50
C SER A 668 -28.53 -24.36 -4.40
N LYS A 669 -27.87 -24.71 -5.50
CA LYS A 669 -26.94 -25.85 -5.59
C LYS A 669 -25.48 -25.47 -5.26
N TRP A 670 -25.20 -24.20 -5.04
CA TRP A 670 -23.83 -23.79 -4.69
C TRP A 670 -23.40 -24.43 -3.37
N ASP A 671 -22.27 -25.07 -3.38
CA ASP A 671 -21.61 -25.57 -2.18
C ASP A 671 -20.73 -24.46 -1.61
N ILE A 672 -21.19 -23.85 -0.51
CA ILE A 672 -20.48 -22.79 0.19
C ILE A 672 -19.86 -23.25 1.53
N SER A 673 -19.73 -24.56 1.72
CA SER A 673 -19.25 -25.15 2.99
C SER A 673 -17.83 -24.75 3.39
N ASN A 674 -17.09 -24.10 2.48
CA ASN A 674 -15.77 -23.56 2.75
C ASN A 674 -15.73 -22.03 2.85
N VAL A 675 -16.87 -21.37 2.71
CA VAL A 675 -16.97 -19.90 2.81
C VAL A 675 -17.01 -19.47 4.27
N ASP A 676 -16.22 -18.47 4.63
CA ASP A 676 -16.13 -17.93 6.00
C ASP A 676 -16.96 -16.67 6.22
N SER A 677 -17.46 -16.05 5.14
CA SER A 677 -18.24 -14.81 5.22
C SER A 677 -19.22 -14.66 4.06
N LEU A 678 -20.45 -14.25 4.40
CA LEU A 678 -21.51 -13.85 3.46
C LEU A 678 -21.68 -12.33 3.40
N GLU A 679 -20.68 -11.57 3.85
CA GLU A 679 -20.74 -10.12 3.93
C GLU A 679 -21.12 -9.50 2.57
N LYS A 680 -22.21 -8.69 2.58
CA LYS A 680 -22.72 -7.91 1.44
C LYS A 680 -23.04 -8.71 0.17
N VAL A 681 -23.26 -10.02 0.23
CA VAL A 681 -23.48 -10.86 -0.97
C VAL A 681 -24.58 -10.29 -1.85
N PHE A 682 -25.70 -9.84 -1.30
CA PHE A 682 -26.84 -9.26 -2.04
C PHE A 682 -27.05 -7.77 -1.75
N ALA A 683 -26.14 -7.14 -1.01
CA ALA A 683 -26.34 -5.76 -0.54
C ALA A 683 -26.59 -4.78 -1.70
N CYS A 684 -27.49 -3.83 -1.48
CA CYS A 684 -27.87 -2.79 -2.46
C CYS A 684 -28.38 -3.33 -3.82
N CYS A 685 -28.89 -4.56 -3.87
CA CYS A 685 -29.63 -5.05 -5.04
C CYS A 685 -31.05 -4.48 -5.03
N THR A 686 -31.18 -3.17 -5.23
CA THR A 686 -32.39 -2.40 -4.96
C THR A 686 -33.62 -2.80 -5.79
N ASN A 687 -33.43 -3.42 -6.95
CA ASN A 687 -34.50 -3.90 -7.85
C ASN A 687 -34.73 -5.41 -7.79
N LEU A 688 -33.97 -6.14 -6.99
CA LEU A 688 -34.15 -7.58 -6.85
C LEU A 688 -35.52 -7.90 -6.22
N ILE A 689 -36.29 -8.75 -6.88
CA ILE A 689 -37.67 -9.04 -6.49
C ILE A 689 -37.74 -10.21 -5.50
N SER A 690 -36.86 -11.18 -5.67
CA SER A 690 -36.79 -12.38 -4.83
C SER A 690 -35.37 -12.90 -4.70
N ILE A 691 -35.08 -13.54 -3.58
CA ILE A 691 -33.84 -14.29 -3.34
C ILE A 691 -34.07 -15.75 -3.78
N PRO A 692 -33.16 -16.38 -4.54
CA PRO A 692 -33.21 -17.83 -4.79
C PRO A 692 -33.24 -18.63 -3.49
N ASP A 693 -33.75 -19.87 -3.54
CA ASP A 693 -33.75 -20.73 -2.36
C ASP A 693 -32.34 -21.12 -1.92
N ILE A 694 -31.79 -20.37 -0.98
CA ILE A 694 -30.46 -20.58 -0.36
C ILE A 694 -30.53 -21.39 0.94
N SER A 695 -31.65 -22.01 1.22
CA SER A 695 -31.89 -22.78 2.47
C SER A 695 -30.91 -23.93 2.67
N LYS A 696 -30.39 -24.48 1.58
CA LYS A 696 -29.44 -25.61 1.58
C LYS A 696 -27.99 -25.21 1.72
N TRP A 697 -27.70 -23.92 1.75
CA TRP A 697 -26.35 -23.45 1.96
C TRP A 697 -25.81 -23.87 3.33
N ASN A 698 -24.68 -24.57 3.33
CA ASN A 698 -24.00 -24.91 4.58
C ASN A 698 -23.17 -23.73 5.06
N ILE A 699 -23.70 -23.01 6.05
CA ILE A 699 -23.05 -21.82 6.63
C ILE A 699 -22.28 -22.10 7.91
N SER A 700 -22.06 -23.37 8.29
CA SER A 700 -21.42 -23.74 9.55
C SER A 700 -20.02 -23.16 9.78
N LYS A 701 -19.34 -22.69 8.72
CA LYS A 701 -18.03 -21.99 8.84
C LYS A 701 -18.14 -20.48 8.76
N VAL A 702 -19.32 -19.95 8.45
CA VAL A 702 -19.52 -18.52 8.26
C VAL A 702 -19.43 -17.79 9.60
N LYS A 703 -18.62 -16.75 9.65
CA LYS A 703 -18.44 -15.88 10.84
C LYS A 703 -19.19 -14.54 10.72
N SER A 704 -19.41 -14.08 9.50
CA SER A 704 -20.09 -12.81 9.23
C SER A 704 -21.15 -12.96 8.16
N MET A 705 -22.36 -12.51 8.46
CA MET A 705 -23.44 -12.28 7.51
C MET A 705 -23.85 -10.80 7.48
N ALA A 706 -22.91 -9.92 7.88
CA ALA A 706 -23.18 -8.48 7.92
C ALA A 706 -23.58 -7.96 6.53
N PHE A 707 -24.59 -7.10 6.50
CA PHE A 707 -25.11 -6.48 5.29
C PHE A 707 -25.61 -7.46 4.20
N LEU A 708 -25.87 -8.73 4.52
CA LEU A 708 -26.19 -9.77 3.53
C LEU A 708 -27.29 -9.34 2.58
N PHE A 709 -28.42 -8.78 3.10
CA PHE A 709 -29.55 -8.29 2.34
C PHE A 709 -29.72 -6.77 2.44
N TYR A 710 -28.74 -6.04 2.96
CA TYR A 710 -28.81 -4.59 3.12
C TYR A 710 -29.27 -3.89 1.84
N GLY A 711 -30.27 -3.03 1.93
CA GLY A 711 -30.76 -2.23 0.80
C GLY A 711 -31.44 -3.03 -0.32
N CYS A 712 -31.91 -4.26 -0.06
CA CYS A 712 -32.73 -5.02 -0.98
C CYS A 712 -34.18 -4.51 -0.95
N ASN A 713 -34.42 -3.34 -1.53
CA ASN A 713 -35.61 -2.54 -1.30
C ASN A 713 -36.93 -3.16 -1.78
N LYS A 714 -36.87 -4.12 -2.75
CA LYS A 714 -38.06 -4.71 -3.36
C LYS A 714 -38.35 -6.15 -2.95
N ILE A 715 -37.46 -6.82 -2.22
CA ILE A 715 -37.78 -8.15 -1.70
C ILE A 715 -38.92 -8.07 -0.70
N THR A 716 -39.91 -8.94 -0.85
CA THR A 716 -41.09 -8.99 0.04
C THR A 716 -40.97 -10.09 1.08
N GLU A 717 -40.13 -11.08 0.82
CA GLU A 717 -39.88 -12.24 1.65
C GLU A 717 -38.47 -12.76 1.39
N VAL A 718 -37.89 -13.49 2.32
CA VAL A 718 -36.67 -14.28 2.16
C VAL A 718 -37.00 -15.75 2.31
N PRO A 719 -36.19 -16.69 1.77
CA PRO A 719 -36.51 -18.12 1.80
C PRO A 719 -36.78 -18.64 3.22
N GLU A 720 -37.90 -19.36 3.42
CA GLU A 720 -38.27 -19.87 4.74
C GLU A 720 -37.22 -20.81 5.34
N GLY A 721 -36.49 -21.52 4.51
CA GLY A 721 -35.46 -22.45 4.97
C GLY A 721 -34.24 -21.81 5.63
N LEU A 722 -34.12 -20.49 5.66
CA LEU A 722 -33.11 -19.79 6.48
C LEU A 722 -33.24 -20.13 7.96
N SER A 723 -34.44 -20.53 8.39
CA SER A 723 -34.71 -21.05 9.74
C SER A 723 -33.80 -22.24 10.14
N ASN A 724 -33.31 -23.00 9.17
CA ASN A 724 -32.49 -24.20 9.37
C ASN A 724 -30.97 -23.93 9.34
N TRP A 725 -30.57 -22.68 9.18
CA TRP A 725 -29.14 -22.34 9.11
C TRP A 725 -28.44 -22.60 10.46
N ASP A 726 -27.26 -23.21 10.41
CA ASP A 726 -26.36 -23.36 11.56
C ASP A 726 -25.60 -22.04 11.76
N THR A 727 -26.08 -21.22 12.68
CA THR A 727 -25.52 -19.90 12.96
C THR A 727 -24.52 -19.90 14.12
N SER A 728 -24.16 -21.08 14.63
CA SER A 728 -23.32 -21.25 15.85
C SER A 728 -21.94 -20.57 15.77
N ASN A 729 -21.40 -20.33 14.58
CA ASN A 729 -20.13 -19.65 14.38
C ASN A 729 -20.25 -18.18 13.98
N ILE A 730 -21.47 -17.64 13.86
CA ILE A 730 -21.67 -16.25 13.47
C ILE A 730 -21.23 -15.31 14.60
N GLU A 731 -20.37 -14.36 14.25
CA GLU A 731 -19.89 -13.30 15.14
C GLU A 731 -20.49 -11.93 14.79
N ASN A 732 -20.91 -11.71 13.52
CA ASN A 732 -21.43 -10.44 13.05
C ASN A 732 -22.68 -10.60 12.19
N MET A 733 -23.80 -9.97 12.66
CA MET A 733 -25.09 -9.90 11.97
C MET A 733 -25.51 -8.45 11.65
N GLU A 734 -24.55 -7.50 11.69
CA GLU A 734 -24.84 -6.08 11.46
C GLU A 734 -25.57 -5.86 10.14
N SER A 735 -26.60 -5.04 10.16
CA SER A 735 -27.38 -4.60 8.99
C SER A 735 -27.90 -5.74 8.10
N LEU A 736 -28.21 -6.92 8.68
CA LEU A 736 -28.57 -8.13 7.93
C LEU A 736 -29.76 -7.90 6.97
N PHE A 737 -30.82 -7.19 7.42
CA PHE A 737 -32.02 -6.81 6.65
C PHE A 737 -32.21 -5.29 6.60
N ASP A 738 -31.20 -4.53 6.92
CA ASP A 738 -31.26 -3.07 6.96
C ASP A 738 -31.72 -2.50 5.60
N GLU A 739 -32.60 -1.49 5.61
CA GLU A 739 -33.22 -0.89 4.42
C GLU A 739 -33.99 -1.87 3.49
N CYS A 740 -34.45 -3.00 4.01
CA CYS A 740 -35.36 -3.88 3.26
C CYS A 740 -36.80 -3.34 3.36
N PHE A 741 -37.09 -2.21 2.70
CA PHE A 741 -38.35 -1.44 2.86
C PHE A 741 -39.61 -2.23 2.57
N ALA A 742 -39.58 -3.17 1.62
CA ALA A 742 -40.75 -3.95 1.21
C ALA A 742 -40.90 -5.30 1.94
N LEU A 743 -39.92 -5.70 2.76
CA LEU A 743 -39.90 -6.99 3.46
C LEU A 743 -41.04 -7.07 4.47
N LYS A 744 -42.02 -7.99 4.24
CA LYS A 744 -43.25 -8.10 5.04
C LYS A 744 -43.13 -9.08 6.19
N GLN A 745 -42.34 -10.15 5.99
CA GLN A 745 -42.19 -11.21 6.99
C GLN A 745 -40.80 -11.81 6.92
N ILE A 746 -40.34 -12.30 8.06
CA ILE A 746 -39.09 -13.00 8.25
C ILE A 746 -39.40 -14.44 8.65
N PRO A 747 -38.70 -15.47 8.14
CA PRO A 747 -38.91 -16.84 8.57
C PRO A 747 -38.65 -17.01 10.07
N ASP A 748 -39.06 -18.12 10.64
CA ASP A 748 -38.88 -18.39 12.07
C ASP A 748 -37.39 -18.64 12.38
N ILE A 749 -36.69 -17.56 12.74
CA ILE A 749 -35.25 -17.56 13.12
C ILE A 749 -35.07 -17.70 14.65
N SER A 750 -36.09 -18.12 15.38
CA SER A 750 -36.04 -18.26 16.84
C SER A 750 -34.98 -19.27 17.31
N ASN A 751 -34.65 -20.24 16.49
CA ASN A 751 -33.66 -21.29 16.80
C ASN A 751 -32.23 -20.97 16.37
N TRP A 752 -31.98 -19.78 15.80
CA TRP A 752 -30.62 -19.39 15.51
C TRP A 752 -29.77 -19.32 16.77
N ASP A 753 -28.59 -19.97 16.74
CA ASP A 753 -27.64 -19.86 17.83
C ASP A 753 -26.87 -18.52 17.66
N THR A 754 -27.13 -17.61 18.59
CA THR A 754 -26.53 -16.26 18.60
C THR A 754 -25.44 -16.13 19.67
N SER A 755 -25.02 -17.24 20.30
CA SER A 755 -24.12 -17.25 21.45
C SER A 755 -22.74 -16.64 21.16
N ASN A 756 -22.30 -16.63 19.90
CA ASN A 756 -21.02 -16.06 19.49
C ASN A 756 -21.15 -14.66 18.87
N VAL A 757 -22.37 -14.15 18.69
CA VAL A 757 -22.59 -12.85 18.04
C VAL A 757 -22.16 -11.70 18.93
N LYS A 758 -21.38 -10.78 18.34
CA LYS A 758 -20.86 -9.56 18.97
C LYS A 758 -21.57 -8.30 18.49
N TYR A 759 -21.97 -8.28 17.22
CA TYR A 759 -22.57 -7.10 16.56
C TYR A 759 -23.94 -7.43 15.99
N MET A 760 -24.95 -6.75 16.50
CA MET A 760 -26.36 -6.84 16.10
C MET A 760 -26.93 -5.48 15.70
N ASN A 761 -26.05 -4.54 15.29
CA ASN A 761 -26.49 -3.19 14.89
C ASN A 761 -27.40 -3.27 13.68
N LEU A 762 -28.45 -2.48 13.67
CA LEU A 762 -29.27 -2.21 12.48
C LEU A 762 -29.88 -3.46 11.80
N ILE A 763 -29.95 -4.62 12.48
CA ILE A 763 -30.40 -5.89 11.83
C ILE A 763 -31.71 -5.69 11.05
N PHE A 764 -32.69 -4.98 11.62
CA PHE A 764 -34.02 -4.74 11.02
C PHE A 764 -34.24 -3.24 10.78
N ASN A 765 -33.20 -2.41 10.79
CA ASN A 765 -33.37 -0.97 10.57
C ASN A 765 -34.11 -0.70 9.26
N SER A 766 -35.06 0.21 9.32
CA SER A 766 -35.86 0.65 8.14
C SER A 766 -36.60 -0.48 7.39
N CYS A 767 -36.92 -1.57 8.07
CA CYS A 767 -37.85 -2.58 7.55
C CYS A 767 -39.31 -2.09 7.69
N TRP A 768 -39.68 -1.15 6.84
CA TRP A 768 -40.97 -0.42 7.00
C TRP A 768 -42.22 -1.29 6.87
N ALA A 769 -42.16 -2.39 6.11
CA ALA A 769 -43.28 -3.26 5.82
C ALA A 769 -43.45 -4.41 6.83
N ILE A 770 -42.46 -4.67 7.69
CA ILE A 770 -42.56 -5.72 8.72
C ILE A 770 -43.59 -5.30 9.76
N ASN A 771 -44.57 -6.17 9.99
CA ASN A 771 -45.58 -5.97 11.01
C ASN A 771 -45.46 -6.88 12.24
N SER A 772 -44.66 -7.95 12.13
CA SER A 772 -44.38 -8.89 13.22
C SER A 772 -42.98 -9.48 13.08
N LEU A 773 -42.37 -9.81 14.19
CA LEU A 773 -41.05 -10.50 14.24
C LEU A 773 -41.25 -11.92 14.77
N PRO A 774 -40.38 -12.89 14.41
CA PRO A 774 -40.34 -14.20 15.05
C PRO A 774 -39.97 -14.09 16.55
N ASP A 775 -40.12 -15.17 17.29
CA ASP A 775 -39.77 -15.19 18.72
C ASP A 775 -38.26 -15.09 18.95
N LEU A 776 -37.76 -13.89 19.20
CA LEU A 776 -36.36 -13.61 19.52
C LEU A 776 -35.99 -13.82 20.99
N SER A 777 -36.92 -14.29 21.83
CA SER A 777 -36.67 -14.48 23.28
C SER A 777 -35.62 -15.55 23.59
N LYS A 778 -35.38 -16.44 22.61
CA LYS A 778 -34.38 -17.52 22.71
C LYS A 778 -32.96 -17.10 22.33
N TRP A 779 -32.79 -15.95 21.70
CA TRP A 779 -31.48 -15.48 21.29
C TRP A 779 -30.58 -15.24 22.50
N ASN A 780 -29.41 -15.80 22.48
CA ASN A 780 -28.37 -15.55 23.48
C ASN A 780 -27.57 -14.30 23.10
N VAL A 781 -27.79 -13.20 23.81
CA VAL A 781 -27.11 -11.93 23.56
C VAL A 781 -25.97 -11.63 24.54
N SER A 782 -25.54 -12.62 25.33
CA SER A 782 -24.54 -12.43 26.39
C SER A 782 -23.16 -11.98 25.88
N ASN A 783 -22.83 -12.23 24.62
CA ASN A 783 -21.57 -11.77 23.99
C ASN A 783 -21.74 -10.54 23.11
N VAL A 784 -22.96 -10.01 23.02
CA VAL A 784 -23.25 -8.85 22.17
C VAL A 784 -22.70 -7.57 22.79
N ILE A 785 -21.94 -6.82 22.00
CA ILE A 785 -21.35 -5.53 22.37
C ILE A 785 -22.25 -4.37 21.95
N SER A 786 -22.88 -4.48 20.78
CA SER A 786 -23.72 -3.40 20.26
C SER A 786 -24.97 -3.93 19.55
N MET A 787 -26.10 -3.28 19.88
CA MET A 787 -27.44 -3.45 19.26
C MET A 787 -27.99 -2.13 18.75
N LYS A 788 -27.09 -1.17 18.39
CA LYS A 788 -27.47 0.15 17.91
C LYS A 788 -28.51 0.06 16.78
N GLY A 789 -29.62 0.76 16.93
CA GLY A 789 -30.65 0.87 15.90
C GLY A 789 -31.26 -0.45 15.43
N MET A 790 -31.18 -1.54 16.21
CA MET A 790 -31.56 -2.90 15.78
C MET A 790 -32.96 -2.97 15.17
N PHE A 791 -33.93 -2.22 15.69
CA PHE A 791 -35.32 -2.14 15.22
C PHE A 791 -35.69 -0.73 14.75
N ARG A 792 -34.75 0.14 14.51
CA ARG A 792 -34.96 1.53 14.12
C ARG A 792 -35.84 1.61 12.88
N GLU A 793 -36.80 2.56 12.86
CA GLU A 793 -37.73 2.80 11.74
C GLU A 793 -38.56 1.56 11.33
N CYS A 794 -38.78 0.58 12.22
CA CYS A 794 -39.76 -0.49 12.00
C CYS A 794 -41.18 0.02 12.21
N LYS A 795 -41.73 0.78 11.25
CA LYS A 795 -42.90 1.60 11.40
C LYS A 795 -44.21 0.84 11.69
N LEU A 796 -44.34 -0.41 11.23
CA LEU A 796 -45.56 -1.19 11.32
C LEU A 796 -45.55 -2.21 12.47
N ILE A 797 -44.46 -2.41 13.18
CA ILE A 797 -44.43 -3.34 14.33
C ILE A 797 -45.29 -2.77 15.46
N GLU A 798 -46.28 -3.57 15.87
CA GLU A 798 -47.17 -3.22 16.99
C GLU A 798 -46.74 -3.84 18.31
N VAL A 799 -46.16 -5.04 18.26
CA VAL A 799 -45.71 -5.82 19.41
C VAL A 799 -44.37 -6.47 19.13
N LEU A 800 -43.41 -6.33 20.03
CA LEU A 800 -42.17 -7.05 20.02
C LEU A 800 -42.25 -8.39 20.76
N PRO A 801 -41.45 -9.41 20.41
CA PRO A 801 -41.34 -10.60 21.24
C PRO A 801 -40.83 -10.25 22.65
N ASP A 802 -41.00 -11.19 23.63
CA ASP A 802 -40.55 -10.96 25.00
C ASP A 802 -39.01 -10.99 25.09
N LEU A 803 -38.40 -9.81 25.10
CA LEU A 803 -36.96 -9.59 25.19
C LEU A 803 -36.44 -9.49 26.66
N SER A 804 -37.32 -9.76 27.65
CA SER A 804 -36.97 -9.56 29.08
C SER A 804 -35.90 -10.51 29.61
N LYS A 805 -35.62 -11.60 28.88
CA LYS A 805 -34.65 -12.64 29.26
C LYS A 805 -33.27 -12.41 28.66
N TRP A 806 -33.09 -11.38 27.86
CA TRP A 806 -31.80 -11.08 27.26
C TRP A 806 -30.79 -10.70 28.34
N ASN A 807 -29.62 -11.38 28.36
CA ASN A 807 -28.49 -10.98 29.19
C ASN A 807 -27.68 -9.92 28.44
N THR A 808 -27.82 -8.67 28.85
CA THR A 808 -27.23 -7.49 28.20
C THR A 808 -25.97 -6.98 28.91
N GLU A 809 -25.35 -7.80 29.76
CA GLU A 809 -24.20 -7.43 30.61
C GLU A 809 -23.02 -6.83 29.81
N ASN A 810 -22.78 -7.31 28.60
CA ASN A 810 -21.68 -6.86 27.76
C ASN A 810 -22.10 -5.80 26.70
N VAL A 811 -23.35 -5.38 26.71
CA VAL A 811 -23.83 -4.41 25.71
C VAL A 811 -23.40 -3.00 26.09
N GLU A 812 -22.72 -2.33 25.16
CA GLU A 812 -22.20 -0.96 25.31
C GLU A 812 -23.03 0.08 24.55
N ASP A 813 -23.76 -0.30 23.48
CA ASP A 813 -24.54 0.62 22.66
C ASP A 813 -25.90 0.05 22.23
N ILE A 814 -26.97 0.74 22.66
CA ILE A 814 -28.37 0.51 22.26
C ILE A 814 -29.00 1.79 21.65
N SER A 815 -28.16 2.78 21.28
CA SER A 815 -28.64 4.05 20.73
C SER A 815 -29.55 3.81 19.51
N TYR A 816 -30.61 4.58 19.44
CA TYR A 816 -31.60 4.50 18.35
C TYR A 816 -32.36 3.17 18.23
N MET A 817 -32.23 2.24 19.17
CA MET A 817 -32.68 0.83 19.03
C MET A 817 -34.11 0.69 18.55
N PHE A 818 -35.02 1.50 19.04
CA PHE A 818 -36.45 1.52 18.66
C PHE A 818 -36.91 2.85 18.06
N GLN A 819 -35.99 3.74 17.75
CA GLN A 819 -36.33 5.05 17.16
C GLN A 819 -37.21 4.86 15.93
N GLY A 820 -38.32 5.61 15.85
CA GLY A 820 -39.25 5.59 14.72
C GLY A 820 -40.14 4.35 14.62
N CYS A 821 -40.25 3.54 15.67
CA CYS A 821 -41.25 2.47 15.77
C CYS A 821 -42.64 3.08 16.09
N GLU A 822 -43.24 3.75 15.10
CA GLU A 822 -44.40 4.61 15.26
C GLU A 822 -45.67 3.88 15.79
N LYS A 823 -45.84 2.58 15.46
CA LYS A 823 -46.99 1.78 15.87
C LYS A 823 -46.78 0.90 17.10
N LEU A 824 -45.60 0.94 17.71
CA LEU A 824 -45.30 0.10 18.87
C LEU A 824 -46.17 0.49 20.05
N LYS A 825 -47.00 -0.46 20.53
CA LYS A 825 -48.05 -0.23 21.56
C LYS A 825 -47.52 -0.33 22.97
N LYS A 826 -46.48 -1.13 23.22
CA LYS A 826 -45.92 -1.38 24.56
C LYS A 826 -44.41 -1.09 24.59
N MET A 827 -43.99 -0.46 25.69
CA MET A 827 -42.58 -0.23 25.94
C MET A 827 -41.81 -1.57 26.05
N PRO A 828 -40.72 -1.76 25.33
CA PRO A 828 -39.85 -2.92 25.51
C PRO A 828 -39.27 -2.99 26.94
N PRO A 829 -38.91 -4.18 27.43
CA PRO A 829 -38.54 -4.41 28.84
C PRO A 829 -37.10 -3.98 29.19
N ILE A 830 -36.61 -2.85 28.67
CA ILE A 830 -35.26 -2.33 28.90
C ILE A 830 -34.93 -2.19 30.38
N LYS A 831 -35.91 -1.81 31.19
CA LYS A 831 -35.75 -1.71 32.68
C LYS A 831 -35.35 -3.04 33.35
N LYS A 832 -35.52 -4.18 32.65
CA LYS A 832 -35.16 -5.52 33.16
C LYS A 832 -33.77 -5.97 32.67
N TRP A 833 -33.19 -5.22 31.79
CA TRP A 833 -31.88 -5.54 31.24
C TRP A 833 -30.76 -5.18 32.22
N ASN A 834 -29.71 -5.98 32.21
CA ASN A 834 -28.59 -5.86 33.12
C ASN A 834 -27.36 -5.34 32.37
N PHE A 835 -27.06 -4.05 32.52
CA PHE A 835 -25.87 -3.43 31.92
C PHE A 835 -24.75 -3.27 32.95
N ASN A 836 -23.53 -3.69 32.66
CA ASN A 836 -22.37 -3.58 33.54
C ASN A 836 -21.71 -2.20 33.55
N TYR A 837 -21.91 -1.40 32.49
CA TYR A 837 -21.24 -0.12 32.26
C TYR A 837 -22.27 0.95 31.84
N PHE A 838 -21.80 2.18 31.71
CA PHE A 838 -22.62 3.23 31.07
C PHE A 838 -22.90 2.83 29.62
N VAL A 839 -24.10 2.40 29.35
CA VAL A 839 -24.56 2.07 27.99
C VAL A 839 -24.93 3.36 27.25
N ASN A 840 -24.57 3.44 25.98
CA ASN A 840 -25.06 4.50 25.09
C ASN A 840 -26.52 4.22 24.71
N ASP A 841 -27.47 4.97 25.30
CA ASP A 841 -28.91 4.85 25.08
C ASP A 841 -29.52 6.07 24.37
N LEU A 842 -28.72 6.79 23.60
CA LEU A 842 -29.16 8.00 22.88
C LEU A 842 -30.37 7.72 21.97
N ASN A 843 -31.47 8.48 22.16
CA ASN A 843 -32.67 8.45 21.30
C ASN A 843 -33.30 7.07 21.10
N VAL A 844 -33.21 6.17 22.07
CA VAL A 844 -33.69 4.78 21.97
C VAL A 844 -35.16 4.71 21.55
N PHE A 845 -36.01 5.63 22.05
CA PHE A 845 -37.46 5.68 21.80
C PHE A 845 -37.94 6.93 21.06
N ASP A 846 -37.03 7.68 20.47
CA ASP A 846 -37.44 8.87 19.71
C ASP A 846 -38.46 8.50 18.63
N LYS A 847 -39.56 9.26 18.53
CA LYS A 847 -40.72 9.02 17.61
C LYS A 847 -41.45 7.68 17.81
N CYS A 848 -41.44 7.12 19.02
CA CYS A 848 -42.34 6.02 19.43
C CYS A 848 -43.61 6.57 20.04
N ASN A 849 -44.77 6.06 19.61
CA ASN A 849 -46.07 6.48 20.13
C ASN A 849 -46.61 5.45 21.12
N PHE A 850 -45.98 5.32 22.30
CA PHE A 850 -46.52 4.43 23.34
C PHE A 850 -47.83 4.93 23.91
N LEU A 851 -48.79 4.04 24.16
CA LEU A 851 -49.92 4.33 25.02
C LEU A 851 -49.38 4.52 26.46
N SER A 852 -49.76 5.61 27.14
CA SER A 852 -49.38 5.82 28.54
C SER A 852 -49.82 4.63 29.38
N GLU A 853 -49.02 4.21 30.38
CA GLU A 853 -49.38 3.09 31.27
C GLU A 853 -50.68 3.33 32.08
N ASP A 854 -51.34 4.47 31.90
CA ASP A 854 -52.57 4.87 32.60
C ASP A 854 -53.84 4.78 31.72
N GLU A 855 -53.83 4.19 30.49
CA GLU A 855 -55.00 3.81 29.68
C GLU A 855 -55.00 2.29 29.49
#